data_fe0e2c5d81950f3ec9450460e11334b0
#
_entry.id   fe0e2c5d81950f3ec9450460e11334b0
#
_cell.length_a   1.000
_cell.length_b   1.000
_cell.length_c   1.000
_cell.angle_alpha   90.00
_cell.angle_beta   90.00
_cell.angle_gamma   90.00
#
_symmetry.space_group_name_H-M   'P 1'
#
loop_
_entity.id
_entity.type
_entity.pdbx_description
1 polymer ?
#
loop_
_entity_poly.entity_id
_entity_poly.type
_entity_poly.pdbx_seq_one_letter_code
_entity_poly.pdbx_strand_id
1 'polypeptide(L)'
;MKNHLLVALFLVLGLSACGGGGGGSETAGGASSGTAVIAPAVTAVSATNVAVGAGLVLTGTNLSRATAFQVGAVTVAASAASDTSVTLAMPGVPVTGVLSVVSAAGTATTAYSVNVYQPVTVASIAPATGGAGSSVTVTGKGMGAVTAVQFGSGASAIPQSQDPTSVTVVVPEGAATGPLTLRGPYNDVASSDSYIVLPSVTVTSISSLVTGATLSVTVQGSNLDQVTAASVGSTPASIVSASASQLLLSAPAAATGNVMLSAAARIAVNAGTVSAFTLGSIDFAQVLNLNASNTALRLTRGKPAAVRVPVLAPQAGQASPAVTVSATAANGASLGSFTMSGPAVLPTEKSDYSFNGNFSAILPASWILPGVRVRVTAVGSDGVQVSQEAAPVVASLARIRLVLVPLSTDDGVAQVPDVETIRAALLRVYPYAAENISISTRAALSAPGSSTADSWWSNTLSALERKRVQEDSGAYYYGLVPEMSVTRAAGLAYVNQRTGDNDFTSAIGVDAKFSTSAAIDPFGNRWPEWLSTLVHELGHNHSLEHIACGGPANAVTDYPYPNGELGPQPLYNSNYAGSIGQLSKAVYGSTPMKDVMSYCSGAWFSDYSYARVQQFLEKRSTQVTGSNVLAASMALAENGYLTISGRITPAGVALHPAVASSARMGAAASGSGHAYTLRVLTSSGQTMDLPFDAAALADHGGSAISHFRVSFANPGDISDVQVLSKGKALAQLERPARRGRSAANDASFDVTQSGGKLALVWNAEAEPYAAVLHVAADGRKTVVASGLTGGNASVDVSALPAGGRFEVSLSSSVGGRLMKVQRR
;
A
#
# COMPACT_ATOMS: atom_id res chain seq x y z
N MET A 1 -19.15 -8.35 -12.60
CA MET A 1 -20.61 -8.32 -12.86
C MET A 1 -20.98 -9.68 -13.40
N LYS A 2 -21.73 -10.43 -12.62
CA LYS A 2 -22.17 -11.79 -12.95
C LYS A 2 -23.43 -11.69 -13.81
N ASN A 3 -23.37 -12.16 -15.05
CA ASN A 3 -24.57 -12.35 -15.86
C ASN A 3 -25.06 -13.77 -15.66
N HIS A 4 -26.18 -13.90 -14.97
CA HIS A 4 -26.99 -15.12 -14.91
C HIS A 4 -27.89 -15.13 -16.13
N LEU A 5 -27.77 -16.17 -16.96
CA LEU A 5 -28.75 -16.48 -18.02
C LEU A 5 -29.73 -17.48 -17.45
N LEU A 6 -30.99 -17.05 -17.28
CA LEU A 6 -32.12 -17.87 -16.93
C LEU A 6 -32.61 -18.60 -18.19
N VAL A 7 -32.65 -19.94 -18.15
CA VAL A 7 -33.39 -20.74 -19.11
C VAL A 7 -34.77 -21.00 -18.53
N ALA A 8 -35.79 -20.50 -19.20
CA ALA A 8 -37.19 -20.74 -18.86
C ALA A 8 -37.68 -22.06 -19.49
N LEU A 9 -38.11 -22.97 -18.65
CA LEU A 9 -38.75 -24.25 -19.01
C LEU A 9 -40.28 -24.02 -19.13
N PHE A 10 -40.85 -24.14 -20.31
CA PHE A 10 -42.31 -24.14 -20.50
C PHE A 10 -42.83 -25.55 -20.40
N LEU A 11 -43.65 -25.82 -19.38
CA LEU A 11 -44.43 -27.01 -19.19
C LEU A 11 -45.85 -26.73 -19.69
N VAL A 12 -46.30 -27.45 -20.74
CA VAL A 12 -47.70 -27.41 -21.19
C VAL A 12 -48.37 -28.67 -20.73
N LEU A 13 -49.28 -28.58 -19.79
CA LEU A 13 -50.26 -29.59 -19.44
C LEU A 13 -51.52 -29.39 -20.31
N GLY A 14 -51.88 -30.40 -21.13
CA GLY A 14 -53.19 -30.49 -21.80
C GLY A 14 -54.04 -31.50 -21.09
N LEU A 15 -55.06 -31.03 -20.45
CA LEU A 15 -56.15 -31.92 -19.94
C LEU A 15 -57.12 -32.30 -21.05
N SER A 16 -57.37 -33.58 -21.18
CA SER A 16 -58.54 -34.16 -21.92
C SER A 16 -59.79 -34.12 -21.05
N ALA A 17 -60.92 -33.74 -21.65
CA ALA A 17 -62.21 -33.88 -21.04
C ALA A 17 -63.13 -34.74 -21.97
N CYS A 18 -63.79 -35.62 -21.35
CA CYS A 18 -64.74 -36.63 -21.84
C CYS A 18 -66.14 -36.07 -22.08
N GLY A 19 -66.91 -36.75 -22.91
CA GLY A 19 -68.37 -36.69 -23.00
C GLY A 19 -68.81 -36.95 -24.44
N GLY A 20 -69.51 -37.87 -24.79
CA GLY A 20 -70.59 -38.62 -24.24
C GLY A 20 -71.82 -38.60 -25.18
N GLY A 21 -72.25 -39.73 -25.69
CA GLY A 21 -73.68 -40.01 -25.89
C GLY A 21 -74.20 -40.04 -27.31
N GLY A 22 -74.70 -41.21 -27.70
CA GLY A 22 -75.98 -41.32 -28.22
C GLY A 22 -76.20 -41.87 -29.65
N GLY A 23 -76.52 -43.18 -29.75
CA GLY A 23 -77.72 -43.71 -30.25
C GLY A 23 -77.92 -43.84 -31.75
N GLY A 24 -78.16 -45.08 -32.15
CA GLY A 24 -79.25 -45.36 -33.13
C GLY A 24 -78.91 -46.01 -34.46
N SER A 25 -79.20 -47.30 -34.44
CA SER A 25 -80.00 -48.00 -35.44
C SER A 25 -79.35 -48.62 -36.68
N GLU A 26 -79.51 -49.83 -36.68
CA GLU A 26 -79.28 -50.89 -37.64
C GLU A 26 -79.61 -50.58 -39.11
N THR A 27 -78.81 -51.15 -39.99
CA THR A 27 -79.36 -51.99 -41.05
C THR A 27 -78.28 -52.96 -41.55
N ALA A 28 -78.67 -54.20 -41.67
CA ALA A 28 -77.90 -55.33 -42.15
C ALA A 28 -77.73 -55.28 -43.69
N GLY A 29 -76.64 -55.86 -44.13
CA GLY A 29 -76.45 -56.11 -45.54
C GLY A 29 -75.04 -56.56 -45.91
N GLY A 30 -74.80 -57.85 -46.10
CA GLY A 30 -73.85 -58.38 -47.04
C GLY A 30 -72.49 -58.87 -46.41
N ALA A 31 -72.48 -60.16 -46.06
CA ALA A 31 -71.23 -60.90 -45.87
C ALA A 31 -70.48 -61.01 -47.19
N SER A 32 -69.31 -60.33 -47.28
CA SER A 32 -68.25 -60.72 -48.16
C SER A 32 -67.09 -61.17 -47.33
N SER A 33 -66.78 -62.46 -47.41
CA SER A 33 -65.70 -63.15 -46.76
C SER A 33 -64.36 -62.63 -47.38
N GLY A 34 -63.91 -61.40 -46.99
CA GLY A 34 -62.55 -60.91 -47.16
C GLY A 34 -61.67 -61.49 -46.09
N THR A 35 -60.79 -62.38 -46.47
CA THR A 35 -59.75 -62.91 -45.61
C THR A 35 -59.06 -61.69 -44.97
N ALA A 36 -59.20 -61.55 -43.65
CA ALA A 36 -58.60 -60.44 -42.94
C ALA A 36 -57.03 -60.46 -43.18
N VAL A 37 -56.55 -59.48 -43.87
CA VAL A 37 -55.13 -59.37 -44.11
C VAL A 37 -54.47 -59.02 -42.78
N ILE A 38 -53.87 -60.04 -42.16
CA ILE A 38 -53.24 -59.91 -40.88
C ILE A 38 -51.93 -59.09 -41.12
N ALA A 39 -51.83 -57.92 -40.54
CA ALA A 39 -50.71 -57.04 -40.70
C ALA A 39 -49.48 -57.54 -39.90
N PRO A 40 -48.29 -57.42 -40.42
CA PRO A 40 -47.03 -57.62 -39.62
C PRO A 40 -46.92 -56.55 -38.55
N ALA A 41 -46.41 -56.98 -37.36
CA ALA A 41 -46.13 -56.07 -36.27
C ALA A 41 -44.69 -56.29 -35.70
N VAL A 42 -43.90 -55.25 -35.53
CA VAL A 42 -42.58 -55.30 -34.90
C VAL A 42 -42.74 -54.99 -33.44
N THR A 43 -42.31 -55.89 -32.59
CA THR A 43 -42.37 -55.76 -31.13
C THR A 43 -40.99 -55.35 -30.50
N ALA A 44 -39.86 -55.66 -31.19
CA ALA A 44 -38.55 -55.30 -30.77
C ALA A 44 -37.61 -55.18 -31.94
N VAL A 45 -36.50 -54.36 -31.74
CA VAL A 45 -35.37 -54.28 -32.64
C VAL A 45 -34.10 -54.56 -31.84
N SER A 46 -33.09 -55.20 -32.44
CA SER A 46 -31.88 -55.59 -31.74
C SER A 46 -31.01 -54.38 -31.44
N ALA A 47 -31.15 -53.27 -32.16
CA ALA A 47 -30.46 -51.98 -31.93
C ALA A 47 -31.20 -50.83 -32.64
N THR A 48 -31.13 -49.62 -32.11
CA THR A 48 -31.60 -48.38 -32.77
C THR A 48 -30.48 -47.64 -33.50
N ASN A 49 -29.19 -47.90 -33.17
CA ASN A 49 -28.04 -47.41 -33.88
C ASN A 49 -27.31 -48.60 -34.50
N VAL A 50 -27.15 -48.58 -35.82
CA VAL A 50 -26.65 -49.72 -36.60
C VAL A 50 -25.65 -49.20 -37.61
N ALA A 51 -24.51 -49.83 -37.74
CA ALA A 51 -23.52 -49.44 -38.74
C ALA A 51 -24.01 -49.73 -40.17
N VAL A 52 -23.57 -48.95 -41.14
CA VAL A 52 -23.81 -49.19 -42.55
C VAL A 52 -23.40 -50.60 -42.93
N GLY A 53 -24.24 -51.31 -43.70
CA GLY A 53 -24.00 -52.69 -44.09
C GLY A 53 -24.19 -53.78 -43.02
N ALA A 54 -24.45 -53.40 -41.76
CA ALA A 54 -24.67 -54.34 -40.69
C ALA A 54 -26.11 -54.92 -40.68
N GLY A 55 -26.33 -56.04 -39.98
CA GLY A 55 -27.63 -56.67 -39.84
C GLY A 55 -28.43 -56.08 -38.66
N LEU A 56 -29.67 -55.75 -38.86
CA LEU A 56 -30.66 -55.40 -37.80
C LEU A 56 -31.64 -56.48 -37.66
N VAL A 57 -31.77 -57.10 -36.51
CA VAL A 57 -32.75 -58.13 -36.23
C VAL A 57 -34.02 -57.51 -35.68
N LEU A 58 -35.17 -57.78 -36.36
CA LEU A 58 -36.49 -57.43 -35.89
C LEU A 58 -37.15 -58.65 -35.27
N THR A 59 -37.85 -58.48 -34.18
CA THR A 59 -38.70 -59.43 -33.56
C THR A 59 -40.15 -58.96 -33.61
N GLY A 60 -41.13 -59.89 -33.89
CA GLY A 60 -42.46 -59.42 -34.00
C GLY A 60 -43.46 -60.59 -34.28
N THR A 61 -44.57 -60.31 -34.98
CA THR A 61 -45.56 -61.29 -35.40
C THR A 61 -45.89 -61.05 -36.87
N ASN A 62 -46.21 -62.17 -37.59
CA ASN A 62 -46.54 -62.18 -39.04
C ASN A 62 -45.52 -61.50 -39.93
N LEU A 63 -44.21 -61.41 -39.52
CA LEU A 63 -43.18 -60.68 -40.25
C LEU A 63 -42.90 -61.35 -41.62
N SER A 64 -43.16 -62.62 -41.82
CA SER A 64 -43.08 -63.30 -43.12
C SER A 64 -44.03 -62.74 -44.20
N ARG A 65 -45.06 -61.97 -43.75
CA ARG A 65 -46.04 -61.33 -44.68
C ARG A 65 -45.60 -59.95 -45.12
N ALA A 66 -44.50 -59.41 -44.63
CA ALA A 66 -43.91 -58.16 -45.08
C ALA A 66 -43.39 -58.29 -46.51
N THR A 67 -43.77 -57.35 -47.37
CA THR A 67 -43.22 -57.24 -48.75
C THR A 67 -42.01 -56.37 -48.87
N ALA A 68 -41.89 -55.45 -47.95
CA ALA A 68 -40.68 -54.62 -47.82
C ALA A 68 -40.57 -54.05 -46.41
N PHE A 69 -39.30 -53.64 -46.05
CA PHE A 69 -38.98 -52.87 -44.86
C PHE A 69 -38.30 -51.55 -45.26
N GLN A 70 -38.59 -50.47 -44.55
CA GLN A 70 -38.07 -49.18 -44.83
C GLN A 70 -37.50 -48.49 -43.56
N VAL A 71 -36.39 -47.86 -43.67
CA VAL A 71 -35.87 -46.89 -42.67
C VAL A 71 -35.98 -45.49 -43.24
N GLY A 72 -36.94 -44.72 -42.72
CA GLY A 72 -37.33 -43.47 -43.38
C GLY A 72 -37.85 -43.74 -44.80
N ALA A 73 -37.22 -43.11 -45.84
CA ALA A 73 -37.60 -43.34 -47.25
C ALA A 73 -36.79 -44.48 -47.91
N VAL A 74 -35.80 -45.08 -47.22
CA VAL A 74 -34.94 -46.09 -47.86
C VAL A 74 -35.43 -47.48 -47.61
N THR A 75 -35.67 -48.26 -48.70
CA THR A 75 -36.01 -49.67 -48.63
C THR A 75 -34.81 -50.50 -48.26
N VAL A 76 -34.98 -51.38 -47.28
CA VAL A 76 -33.91 -52.20 -46.72
C VAL A 76 -34.20 -53.67 -47.04
N ALA A 77 -33.09 -54.34 -47.51
CA ALA A 77 -33.24 -55.76 -47.86
C ALA A 77 -33.35 -56.66 -46.64
N ALA A 78 -34.28 -57.60 -46.66
CA ALA A 78 -34.34 -58.67 -45.69
C ALA A 78 -33.42 -59.84 -46.16
N SER A 79 -32.55 -60.30 -45.32
CA SER A 79 -31.64 -61.41 -45.59
C SER A 79 -32.16 -62.75 -45.06
N ALA A 80 -33.03 -62.75 -44.04
CA ALA A 80 -33.74 -63.91 -43.52
C ALA A 80 -35.04 -63.43 -42.90
N ALA A 81 -36.18 -64.14 -43.15
CA ALA A 81 -37.49 -63.81 -42.64
C ALA A 81 -38.22 -65.02 -42.14
N SER A 82 -38.77 -65.01 -40.92
CA SER A 82 -39.72 -65.87 -40.35
C SER A 82 -40.94 -65.09 -39.86
N ASP A 83 -41.97 -65.78 -39.38
CA ASP A 83 -43.13 -65.10 -38.79
C ASP A 83 -42.81 -64.25 -37.56
N THR A 84 -41.71 -64.63 -36.83
CA THR A 84 -41.36 -63.99 -35.54
C THR A 84 -40.04 -63.22 -35.57
N SER A 85 -39.22 -63.35 -36.61
CA SER A 85 -37.92 -62.64 -36.73
C SER A 85 -37.56 -62.35 -38.17
N VAL A 86 -36.98 -61.22 -38.42
CA VAL A 86 -36.42 -60.80 -39.72
C VAL A 86 -35.06 -60.12 -39.48
N THR A 87 -34.05 -60.46 -40.29
CA THR A 87 -32.77 -59.75 -40.31
C THR A 87 -32.75 -58.85 -41.52
N LEU A 88 -32.58 -57.53 -41.25
CA LEU A 88 -32.44 -56.51 -42.31
C LEU A 88 -31.00 -56.25 -42.55
N ALA A 89 -30.60 -56.20 -43.81
CA ALA A 89 -29.27 -55.72 -44.19
C ALA A 89 -29.31 -54.20 -44.35
N MET A 90 -28.67 -53.43 -43.43
CA MET A 90 -28.72 -52.01 -43.48
C MET A 90 -28.01 -51.47 -44.78
N PRO A 91 -28.50 -50.33 -45.29
CA PRO A 91 -27.89 -49.75 -46.50
C PRO A 91 -26.43 -49.38 -46.29
N GLY A 92 -25.63 -49.35 -47.38
CA GLY A 92 -24.22 -48.94 -47.35
C GLY A 92 -23.99 -47.43 -47.21
N VAL A 93 -25.07 -46.64 -47.01
CA VAL A 93 -25.06 -45.20 -46.78
C VAL A 93 -25.80 -44.88 -45.51
N PRO A 94 -25.40 -43.85 -44.78
CA PRO A 94 -26.09 -43.39 -43.58
C PRO A 94 -27.53 -42.97 -43.86
N VAL A 95 -28.46 -43.38 -43.04
CA VAL A 95 -29.85 -42.96 -43.07
C VAL A 95 -30.46 -43.01 -41.68
N THR A 96 -31.30 -42.05 -41.34
CA THR A 96 -32.02 -42.00 -40.09
C THR A 96 -33.50 -41.85 -40.36
N GLY A 97 -34.30 -42.69 -39.74
CA GLY A 97 -35.77 -42.59 -39.94
C GLY A 97 -36.53 -43.63 -39.14
N VAL A 98 -37.81 -43.47 -39.12
CA VAL A 98 -38.73 -44.47 -38.52
C VAL A 98 -38.74 -45.76 -39.35
N LEU A 99 -38.59 -46.87 -38.66
CA LEU A 99 -38.73 -48.17 -39.28
C LEU A 99 -40.17 -48.41 -39.67
N SER A 100 -40.45 -48.76 -40.92
CA SER A 100 -41.73 -49.03 -41.43
C SER A 100 -41.74 -50.44 -42.08
N VAL A 101 -42.89 -51.12 -41.99
CA VAL A 101 -43.13 -52.41 -42.60
C VAL A 101 -44.19 -52.28 -43.68
N VAL A 102 -43.90 -52.65 -44.90
CA VAL A 102 -44.85 -52.68 -46.02
C VAL A 102 -45.36 -54.07 -46.21
N SER A 103 -46.67 -54.20 -46.37
CA SER A 103 -47.38 -55.47 -46.60
C SER A 103 -48.61 -55.29 -47.47
N ALA A 104 -49.33 -56.37 -47.81
CA ALA A 104 -50.66 -56.31 -48.53
C ALA A 104 -51.72 -55.57 -47.73
N ALA A 105 -51.58 -55.43 -46.42
CA ALA A 105 -52.39 -54.61 -45.52
C ALA A 105 -52.07 -53.10 -45.50
N GLY A 106 -51.10 -52.65 -46.29
CA GLY A 106 -50.55 -51.26 -46.28
C GLY A 106 -49.21 -51.18 -45.55
N THR A 107 -48.75 -49.92 -45.38
CA THR A 107 -47.50 -49.56 -44.69
C THR A 107 -47.84 -49.27 -43.22
N ALA A 108 -47.27 -50.05 -42.30
CA ALA A 108 -47.29 -49.79 -40.86
C ALA A 108 -45.93 -49.17 -40.37
N THR A 109 -46.03 -47.98 -39.75
CA THR A 109 -44.90 -47.44 -39.07
C THR A 109 -44.73 -48.03 -37.68
N THR A 110 -43.51 -48.35 -37.30
CA THR A 110 -43.15 -48.86 -35.95
C THR A 110 -42.84 -47.69 -34.97
N ALA A 111 -42.77 -48.00 -33.68
CA ALA A 111 -42.33 -47.06 -32.68
C ALA A 111 -40.80 -46.83 -32.68
N TYR A 112 -40.11 -47.56 -33.54
CA TYR A 112 -38.63 -47.54 -33.55
C TYR A 112 -38.10 -46.62 -34.65
N SER A 113 -37.22 -45.61 -34.21
CA SER A 113 -36.38 -44.85 -35.12
C SER A 113 -35.02 -45.53 -35.18
N VAL A 114 -34.58 -45.84 -36.38
CA VAL A 114 -33.28 -46.47 -36.64
C VAL A 114 -32.32 -45.42 -37.25
N ASN A 115 -31.16 -45.32 -36.64
CA ASN A 115 -30.08 -44.51 -37.13
C ASN A 115 -29.00 -45.43 -37.69
N VAL A 116 -28.85 -45.41 -39.01
CA VAL A 116 -27.79 -46.12 -39.71
C VAL A 116 -26.62 -45.16 -39.85
N TYR A 117 -25.51 -45.44 -39.17
CA TYR A 117 -24.36 -44.54 -39.11
C TYR A 117 -23.15 -45.11 -39.86
N GLN A 118 -22.31 -44.20 -40.38
CA GLN A 118 -21.00 -44.54 -40.90
C GLN A 118 -20.01 -44.68 -39.75
N PRO A 119 -19.45 -45.84 -39.44
CA PRO A 119 -18.41 -46.01 -38.44
C PRO A 119 -17.19 -45.13 -38.76
N VAL A 120 -16.59 -44.51 -37.70
CA VAL A 120 -15.34 -43.79 -37.86
C VAL A 120 -14.22 -44.79 -38.19
N THR A 121 -13.46 -44.51 -39.25
CA THR A 121 -12.28 -45.27 -39.63
C THR A 121 -11.17 -44.32 -40.06
N VAL A 122 -9.92 -44.60 -39.67
CA VAL A 122 -8.78 -43.77 -40.04
C VAL A 122 -8.07 -44.37 -41.25
N ALA A 123 -7.76 -43.53 -42.24
CA ALA A 123 -7.00 -43.87 -43.41
C ALA A 123 -5.58 -43.30 -43.38
N SER A 124 -5.44 -42.01 -42.96
CA SER A 124 -4.13 -41.38 -42.88
C SER A 124 -4.12 -40.20 -41.90
N ILE A 125 -2.92 -39.81 -41.45
CA ILE A 125 -2.64 -38.68 -40.62
C ILE A 125 -1.63 -37.79 -41.37
N ALA A 126 -1.93 -36.52 -41.50
CA ALA A 126 -1.02 -35.56 -42.17
C ALA A 126 -1.05 -34.15 -41.48
N PRO A 127 0.08 -33.54 -41.14
CA PRO A 127 1.39 -34.20 -41.07
C PRO A 127 1.45 -35.28 -39.94
N ALA A 128 2.39 -36.20 -40.03
CA ALA A 128 2.57 -37.24 -39.02
C ALA A 128 3.34 -36.78 -37.76
N THR A 129 3.82 -35.54 -37.77
CA THR A 129 4.59 -34.96 -36.68
C THR A 129 4.21 -33.50 -36.48
N GLY A 130 4.20 -33.01 -35.24
CA GLY A 130 4.01 -31.60 -34.91
C GLY A 130 4.00 -31.33 -33.42
N GLY A 131 4.33 -30.12 -33.01
CA GLY A 131 4.28 -29.70 -31.60
C GLY A 131 2.90 -29.11 -31.22
N ALA A 132 2.71 -28.81 -29.95
CA ALA A 132 1.52 -28.15 -29.46
C ALA A 132 1.21 -26.89 -30.28
N GLY A 133 -0.07 -26.68 -30.59
CA GLY A 133 -0.58 -25.60 -31.41
C GLY A 133 -0.45 -25.77 -32.93
N SER A 134 0.24 -26.77 -33.42
CA SER A 134 0.22 -27.11 -34.86
C SER A 134 -1.08 -27.84 -35.25
N SER A 135 -1.48 -27.74 -36.52
CA SER A 135 -2.66 -28.43 -37.02
C SER A 135 -2.31 -29.81 -37.58
N VAL A 136 -3.17 -30.78 -37.37
CA VAL A 136 -3.11 -32.13 -37.95
C VAL A 136 -4.47 -32.48 -38.53
N THR A 137 -4.45 -33.04 -39.75
CA THR A 137 -5.65 -33.53 -40.42
C THR A 137 -5.62 -35.03 -40.47
N VAL A 138 -6.70 -35.68 -39.99
CA VAL A 138 -6.93 -37.13 -40.09
C VAL A 138 -7.98 -37.37 -41.16
N THR A 139 -7.68 -38.24 -42.11
CA THR A 139 -8.64 -38.65 -43.19
C THR A 139 -9.18 -40.04 -42.94
N GLY A 140 -10.35 -40.33 -43.46
CA GLY A 140 -11.01 -41.64 -43.32
C GLY A 140 -12.49 -41.62 -43.69
N LYS A 141 -13.27 -42.40 -43.03
CA LYS A 141 -14.74 -42.40 -43.18
C LYS A 141 -15.39 -42.06 -41.85
N GLY A 142 -16.60 -41.50 -41.89
CA GLY A 142 -17.35 -41.16 -40.69
C GLY A 142 -16.77 -40.00 -39.90
N MET A 143 -15.83 -39.22 -40.47
CA MET A 143 -15.07 -38.15 -39.78
C MET A 143 -15.97 -37.04 -39.29
N GLY A 144 -17.10 -36.74 -39.96
CA GLY A 144 -18.06 -35.73 -39.52
C GLY A 144 -18.73 -36.05 -38.19
N ALA A 145 -18.60 -37.26 -37.65
CA ALA A 145 -19.16 -37.67 -36.36
C ALA A 145 -18.12 -37.64 -35.21
N VAL A 146 -16.85 -37.29 -35.48
CA VAL A 146 -15.78 -37.26 -34.49
C VAL A 146 -16.03 -36.11 -33.50
N THR A 147 -16.02 -36.40 -32.22
CA THR A 147 -16.26 -35.44 -31.15
C THR A 147 -14.96 -34.96 -30.49
N ALA A 148 -13.92 -35.82 -30.49
CA ALA A 148 -12.61 -35.49 -29.99
C ALA A 148 -11.53 -36.41 -30.60
N VAL A 149 -10.29 -35.90 -30.62
CA VAL A 149 -9.11 -36.65 -31.00
C VAL A 149 -8.11 -36.63 -29.86
N GLN A 150 -7.79 -37.84 -29.31
CA GLN A 150 -6.82 -37.99 -28.24
C GLN A 150 -5.45 -38.32 -28.83
N PHE A 151 -4.39 -37.67 -28.31
CA PHE A 151 -3.00 -37.83 -28.76
C PHE A 151 -2.28 -38.83 -27.85
N GLY A 152 -2.06 -40.02 -28.31
CA GLY A 152 -1.45 -41.11 -27.51
C GLY A 152 -2.20 -41.32 -26.20
N SER A 153 -1.45 -41.34 -25.08
CA SER A 153 -2.00 -41.36 -23.71
C SER A 153 -2.23 -39.98 -23.10
N GLY A 154 -2.02 -38.91 -23.90
CA GLY A 154 -2.05 -37.53 -23.43
C GLY A 154 -3.41 -36.85 -23.61
N ALA A 155 -3.39 -35.54 -23.82
CA ALA A 155 -4.54 -34.68 -23.96
C ALA A 155 -5.34 -34.94 -25.23
N SER A 156 -6.64 -34.58 -25.20
CA SER A 156 -7.56 -34.60 -26.33
C SER A 156 -7.84 -33.21 -26.86
N ALA A 157 -8.07 -33.10 -28.17
CA ALA A 157 -8.50 -31.89 -28.86
C ALA A 157 -9.88 -32.09 -29.50
N ILE A 158 -10.70 -31.04 -29.51
CA ILE A 158 -11.96 -30.98 -30.28
C ILE A 158 -11.65 -30.61 -31.73
N PRO A 159 -12.47 -31.09 -32.71
CA PRO A 159 -12.32 -30.71 -34.09
C PRO A 159 -12.39 -29.19 -34.31
N GLN A 160 -11.42 -28.65 -35.06
CA GLN A 160 -11.44 -27.28 -35.54
C GLN A 160 -12.27 -27.16 -36.83
N SER A 161 -12.19 -28.18 -37.68
CA SER A 161 -13.02 -28.37 -38.84
C SER A 161 -13.17 -29.85 -39.14
N GLN A 162 -14.33 -30.25 -39.73
CA GLN A 162 -14.57 -31.63 -40.10
C GLN A 162 -15.57 -31.75 -41.23
N ASP A 163 -15.43 -32.79 -42.02
CA ASP A 163 -16.35 -33.21 -43.07
C ASP A 163 -16.49 -34.76 -43.04
N PRO A 164 -17.34 -35.44 -43.90
CA PRO A 164 -17.48 -36.91 -43.84
C PRO A 164 -16.17 -37.68 -44.02
N THR A 165 -15.12 -37.09 -44.57
CA THR A 165 -13.89 -37.75 -44.98
C THR A 165 -12.63 -37.24 -44.28
N SER A 166 -12.72 -36.09 -43.56
CA SER A 166 -11.59 -35.51 -42.86
C SER A 166 -11.99 -34.84 -41.57
N VAL A 167 -11.07 -34.77 -40.60
CA VAL A 167 -11.14 -34.00 -39.39
C VAL A 167 -9.80 -33.35 -39.15
N THR A 168 -9.82 -32.02 -38.87
CA THR A 168 -8.63 -31.24 -38.52
C THR A 168 -8.74 -30.82 -37.06
N VAL A 169 -7.66 -31.05 -36.30
CA VAL A 169 -7.54 -30.65 -34.91
C VAL A 169 -6.20 -29.91 -34.69
N VAL A 170 -6.18 -29.09 -33.65
CA VAL A 170 -4.94 -28.46 -33.18
C VAL A 170 -4.35 -29.36 -32.08
N VAL A 171 -3.06 -29.64 -32.19
CA VAL A 171 -2.32 -30.44 -31.17
C VAL A 171 -2.37 -29.69 -29.82
N PRO A 172 -2.96 -30.26 -28.78
CA PRO A 172 -3.11 -29.57 -27.50
C PRO A 172 -1.81 -29.63 -26.67
N GLU A 173 -1.70 -28.72 -25.70
CA GLU A 173 -0.70 -28.91 -24.64
C GLU A 173 -0.97 -30.22 -23.88
N GLY A 174 0.12 -30.91 -23.52
CA GLY A 174 0.02 -32.23 -22.87
C GLY A 174 -0.30 -33.36 -23.84
N ALA A 175 -0.28 -33.13 -25.15
CA ALA A 175 -0.30 -34.21 -26.15
C ALA A 175 0.88 -35.16 -25.96
N ALA A 176 0.68 -36.45 -26.14
CA ALA A 176 1.75 -37.47 -26.08
C ALA A 176 1.93 -38.14 -27.43
N THR A 177 3.17 -38.53 -27.75
CA THR A 177 3.44 -39.33 -28.93
C THR A 177 2.75 -40.68 -28.86
N GLY A 178 2.10 -41.08 -29.91
CA GLY A 178 1.35 -42.36 -29.99
C GLY A 178 0.26 -42.35 -31.05
N PRO A 179 -0.50 -43.43 -31.17
CA PRO A 179 -1.68 -43.48 -32.02
C PRO A 179 -2.69 -42.40 -31.64
N LEU A 180 -3.37 -41.82 -32.63
CA LEU A 180 -4.49 -40.92 -32.39
C LEU A 180 -5.76 -41.73 -32.16
N THR A 181 -6.44 -41.48 -31.04
CA THR A 181 -7.77 -42.12 -30.78
C THR A 181 -8.85 -41.11 -31.11
N LEU A 182 -9.62 -41.40 -32.17
CA LEU A 182 -10.79 -40.60 -32.56
C LEU A 182 -12.02 -41.12 -31.80
N ARG A 183 -12.65 -40.24 -31.06
CA ARG A 183 -13.85 -40.53 -30.31
C ARG A 183 -15.09 -40.11 -31.08
N GLY A 184 -16.03 -41.06 -31.25
CA GLY A 184 -17.28 -40.82 -31.93
C GLY A 184 -18.47 -41.22 -31.06
N PRO A 185 -19.70 -40.87 -31.42
CA PRO A 185 -20.88 -41.19 -30.62
C PRO A 185 -21.24 -42.69 -30.63
N TYR A 186 -20.67 -43.45 -31.60
CA TYR A 186 -21.01 -44.87 -31.78
C TYR A 186 -19.80 -45.82 -31.71
N ASN A 187 -18.60 -45.33 -31.97
CA ASN A 187 -17.37 -46.10 -31.83
C ASN A 187 -16.18 -45.17 -31.62
N ASP A 188 -15.20 -45.61 -30.85
CA ASP A 188 -13.87 -45.04 -30.79
C ASP A 188 -12.95 -45.88 -31.71
N VAL A 189 -12.01 -45.17 -32.36
CA VAL A 189 -11.05 -45.84 -33.25
C VAL A 189 -9.67 -45.25 -33.06
N ALA A 190 -8.63 -46.11 -32.92
CA ALA A 190 -7.24 -45.71 -32.91
C ALA A 190 -6.64 -45.77 -34.33
N SER A 191 -5.78 -44.83 -34.66
CA SER A 191 -5.00 -44.88 -35.89
C SER A 191 -4.00 -46.06 -35.86
N SER A 192 -3.66 -46.62 -37.01
CA SER A 192 -2.60 -47.57 -37.14
C SER A 192 -1.23 -46.94 -36.95
N ASP A 193 -1.11 -45.69 -37.40
CA ASP A 193 0.14 -44.91 -37.33
C ASP A 193 0.15 -44.05 -36.08
N SER A 194 1.35 -43.88 -35.51
CA SER A 194 1.58 -42.97 -34.40
C SER A 194 1.82 -41.57 -34.90
N TYR A 195 1.24 -40.60 -34.22
CA TYR A 195 1.57 -39.21 -34.34
C TYR A 195 2.73 -38.87 -33.41
N ILE A 196 3.78 -38.24 -33.92
CA ILE A 196 4.96 -37.83 -33.14
C ILE A 196 4.76 -36.40 -32.65
N VAL A 197 4.60 -36.24 -31.32
CA VAL A 197 4.54 -34.94 -30.70
C VAL A 197 5.94 -34.40 -30.50
N LEU A 198 6.24 -33.29 -31.14
CA LEU A 198 7.53 -32.61 -31.03
C LEU A 198 7.59 -31.77 -29.75
N PRO A 199 8.71 -31.78 -29.00
CA PRO A 199 8.87 -31.00 -27.80
C PRO A 199 8.76 -29.50 -28.12
N SER A 200 8.11 -28.74 -27.25
CA SER A 200 7.94 -27.29 -27.41
C SER A 200 9.24 -26.54 -27.20
N VAL A 201 9.46 -25.50 -28.02
CA VAL A 201 10.52 -24.50 -27.75
C VAL A 201 10.05 -23.63 -26.61
N THR A 202 10.83 -23.50 -25.54
CA THR A 202 10.53 -22.62 -24.41
C THR A 202 11.63 -21.58 -24.24
N VAL A 203 11.28 -20.41 -23.73
CA VAL A 203 12.21 -19.32 -23.44
C VAL A 203 12.11 -18.94 -21.97
N THR A 204 13.26 -18.87 -21.30
CA THR A 204 13.36 -18.45 -19.91
C THR A 204 13.86 -17.01 -19.76
N SER A 205 14.75 -16.58 -20.65
CA SER A 205 15.26 -15.21 -20.68
C SER A 205 15.83 -14.85 -22.05
N ILE A 206 15.88 -13.53 -22.28
CA ILE A 206 16.55 -12.94 -23.44
C ILE A 206 17.44 -11.79 -22.96
N SER A 207 18.58 -11.65 -23.58
CA SER A 207 19.46 -10.50 -23.41
C SER A 207 19.96 -10.01 -24.77
N SER A 208 20.20 -8.71 -24.89
CA SER A 208 20.68 -8.11 -26.12
C SER A 208 21.88 -7.20 -25.86
N LEU A 209 22.81 -7.16 -26.81
CA LEU A 209 24.00 -6.33 -26.79
C LEU A 209 24.25 -5.77 -28.17
N VAL A 210 24.38 -4.44 -28.27
CA VAL A 210 24.79 -3.77 -29.51
C VAL A 210 26.29 -3.52 -29.51
N THR A 211 26.99 -4.00 -30.52
CA THR A 211 28.43 -3.78 -30.71
C THR A 211 28.67 -3.30 -32.15
N GLY A 212 28.99 -2.01 -32.29
CA GLY A 212 29.12 -1.38 -33.60
C GLY A 212 27.82 -1.44 -34.41
N ALA A 213 27.84 -2.02 -35.61
CA ALA A 213 26.67 -2.16 -36.48
C ALA A 213 25.83 -3.43 -36.22
N THR A 214 26.17 -4.23 -35.20
CA THR A 214 25.56 -5.54 -34.96
C THR A 214 24.83 -5.57 -33.62
N LEU A 215 23.59 -6.05 -33.63
CA LEU A 215 22.81 -6.47 -32.48
C LEU A 215 23.02 -7.97 -32.27
N SER A 216 23.54 -8.38 -31.14
CA SER A 216 23.57 -9.76 -30.68
C SER A 216 22.45 -10.02 -29.68
N VAL A 217 21.63 -11.05 -29.93
CA VAL A 217 20.55 -11.44 -29.01
C VAL A 217 20.83 -12.86 -28.51
N THR A 218 20.98 -13.01 -27.22
CA THR A 218 21.14 -14.31 -26.55
C THR A 218 19.80 -14.71 -25.94
N VAL A 219 19.30 -15.87 -26.35
CA VAL A 219 18.07 -16.47 -25.81
C VAL A 219 18.46 -17.68 -24.99
N GLN A 220 17.91 -17.82 -23.79
CA GLN A 220 18.04 -19.01 -22.91
C GLN A 220 16.69 -19.72 -22.85
N GLY A 221 16.70 -21.05 -22.80
CA GLY A 221 15.45 -21.81 -22.80
C GLY A 221 15.65 -23.32 -22.91
N SER A 222 14.71 -24.00 -23.58
CA SER A 222 14.81 -25.42 -23.90
C SER A 222 14.41 -25.68 -25.36
N ASN A 223 15.04 -26.72 -25.97
CA ASN A 223 14.83 -27.14 -27.35
C ASN A 223 15.15 -26.00 -28.37
N LEU A 224 16.06 -25.10 -28.01
CA LEU A 224 16.42 -23.96 -28.85
C LEU A 224 17.24 -24.36 -30.07
N ASP A 225 17.89 -25.55 -30.07
CA ASP A 225 18.53 -26.20 -31.19
C ASP A 225 17.55 -26.55 -32.34
N GLN A 226 16.26 -26.57 -32.05
CA GLN A 226 15.20 -26.85 -33.03
C GLN A 226 14.78 -25.60 -33.81
N VAL A 227 15.23 -24.41 -33.41
CA VAL A 227 14.90 -23.15 -34.08
C VAL A 227 15.59 -23.08 -35.44
N THR A 228 14.83 -22.88 -36.49
CA THR A 228 15.32 -22.82 -37.89
C THR A 228 15.35 -21.42 -38.46
N ALA A 229 14.56 -20.51 -37.89
CA ALA A 229 14.54 -19.10 -38.31
C ALA A 229 14.20 -18.18 -37.11
N ALA A 230 14.70 -16.97 -37.15
CA ALA A 230 14.41 -15.95 -36.16
C ALA A 230 14.26 -14.57 -36.80
N SER A 231 13.52 -13.67 -36.13
CA SER A 231 13.45 -12.27 -36.48
C SER A 231 13.40 -11.39 -35.25
N VAL A 232 13.85 -10.13 -35.40
CA VAL A 232 13.68 -9.05 -34.44
C VAL A 232 12.76 -8.00 -35.07
N GLY A 233 11.52 -7.91 -34.58
CA GLY A 233 10.46 -7.17 -35.26
C GLY A 233 10.23 -7.74 -36.66
N SER A 234 10.27 -6.87 -37.65
CA SER A 234 10.21 -7.25 -39.08
C SER A 234 11.56 -7.63 -39.69
N THR A 235 12.67 -7.51 -38.94
CA THR A 235 14.03 -7.73 -39.48
C THR A 235 14.45 -9.19 -39.22
N PRO A 236 14.80 -9.97 -40.28
CA PRO A 236 15.34 -11.30 -40.10
C PRO A 236 16.64 -11.28 -39.29
N ALA A 237 16.79 -12.23 -38.40
CA ALA A 237 18.00 -12.43 -37.60
C ALA A 237 18.71 -13.74 -37.97
N SER A 238 20.03 -13.67 -38.15
CA SER A 238 20.85 -14.85 -38.43
C SER A 238 21.12 -15.63 -37.14
N ILE A 239 20.98 -16.95 -37.19
CA ILE A 239 21.38 -17.86 -36.11
C ILE A 239 22.91 -18.03 -36.16
N VAL A 240 23.59 -17.53 -35.13
CA VAL A 240 25.06 -17.63 -35.00
C VAL A 240 25.45 -18.95 -34.38
N SER A 241 24.73 -19.35 -33.35
CA SER A 241 24.89 -20.66 -32.69
C SER A 241 23.60 -21.09 -32.02
N ALA A 242 23.36 -22.39 -31.99
CA ALA A 242 22.20 -22.99 -31.33
C ALA A 242 22.61 -24.24 -30.56
N SER A 243 22.12 -24.33 -29.33
CA SER A 243 22.17 -25.54 -28.49
C SER A 243 20.80 -25.79 -27.89
N ALA A 244 20.58 -26.91 -27.23
CA ALA A 244 19.28 -27.17 -26.60
C ALA A 244 18.87 -26.10 -25.56
N SER A 245 19.84 -25.42 -24.91
CA SER A 245 19.59 -24.46 -23.82
C SER A 245 19.90 -23.02 -24.18
N GLN A 246 20.58 -22.74 -25.29
CA GLN A 246 20.99 -21.39 -25.68
C GLN A 246 20.95 -21.20 -27.20
N LEU A 247 20.44 -20.03 -27.62
CA LEU A 247 20.44 -19.58 -29.00
C LEU A 247 21.05 -18.18 -29.06
N LEU A 248 22.04 -18.00 -29.94
CA LEU A 248 22.66 -16.72 -30.23
C LEU A 248 22.22 -16.24 -31.60
N LEU A 249 21.61 -15.07 -31.66
CA LEU A 249 21.13 -14.42 -32.88
C LEU A 249 21.97 -13.17 -33.19
N SER A 250 22.11 -12.87 -34.47
CA SER A 250 22.71 -11.62 -34.96
C SER A 250 21.75 -10.90 -35.89
N ALA A 251 21.57 -9.60 -35.68
CA ALA A 251 20.77 -8.70 -36.52
C ALA A 251 21.46 -7.34 -36.69
N PRO A 252 21.02 -6.47 -37.59
CA PRO A 252 21.49 -5.08 -37.64
C PRO A 252 21.23 -4.35 -36.31
N ALA A 253 22.13 -3.47 -35.89
CA ALA A 253 22.05 -2.71 -34.66
C ALA A 253 20.74 -1.92 -34.47
N ALA A 254 20.11 -1.53 -35.58
CA ALA A 254 18.82 -0.81 -35.57
C ALA A 254 17.59 -1.72 -35.47
N ALA A 255 17.75 -3.05 -35.39
CA ALA A 255 16.62 -3.98 -35.30
C ALA A 255 15.99 -3.91 -33.93
N THR A 256 14.68 -3.69 -33.88
CA THR A 256 13.88 -3.59 -32.65
C THR A 256 12.55 -4.33 -32.82
N GLY A 257 11.91 -4.68 -31.72
CA GLY A 257 10.63 -5.37 -31.72
C GLY A 257 10.71 -6.76 -31.08
N ASN A 258 9.64 -7.55 -31.28
CA ASN A 258 9.54 -8.89 -30.75
C ASN A 258 10.55 -9.82 -31.41
N VAL A 259 11.24 -10.60 -30.61
CA VAL A 259 12.11 -11.68 -31.09
C VAL A 259 11.25 -12.91 -31.34
N MET A 260 10.95 -13.19 -32.59
CA MET A 260 10.16 -14.34 -32.98
C MET A 260 11.08 -15.50 -33.38
N LEU A 261 10.86 -16.66 -32.78
CA LEU A 261 11.56 -17.90 -33.05
C LEU A 261 10.64 -18.86 -33.77
N SER A 262 11.06 -19.37 -34.94
CA SER A 262 10.31 -20.36 -35.72
C SER A 262 11.05 -21.68 -35.73
N ALA A 263 10.32 -22.76 -35.48
CA ALA A 263 10.81 -24.11 -35.56
C ALA A 263 9.87 -24.95 -36.43
N ALA A 264 10.42 -25.94 -37.19
CA ALA A 264 9.61 -26.74 -38.11
C ALA A 264 8.48 -27.48 -37.40
N ALA A 265 7.28 -27.42 -37.97
CA ALA A 265 6.06 -28.06 -37.44
C ALA A 265 5.68 -27.64 -36.02
N ARG A 266 5.97 -26.42 -35.63
CA ARG A 266 5.61 -25.77 -34.35
C ARG A 266 5.11 -24.36 -34.59
N ILE A 267 4.37 -23.81 -33.63
CA ILE A 267 4.04 -22.38 -33.63
C ILE A 267 5.28 -21.55 -33.36
N ALA A 268 5.35 -20.37 -33.95
CA ALA A 268 6.39 -19.39 -33.65
C ALA A 268 6.27 -18.91 -32.18
N VAL A 269 7.40 -18.86 -31.49
CA VAL A 269 7.49 -18.45 -30.07
C VAL A 269 8.01 -17.02 -30.02
N ASN A 270 7.33 -16.15 -29.29
CA ASN A 270 7.85 -14.84 -28.93
C ASN A 270 8.82 -15.02 -27.74
N ALA A 271 10.10 -14.82 -27.98
CA ALA A 271 11.16 -14.94 -26.98
C ALA A 271 11.26 -13.70 -26.07
N GLY A 272 10.66 -12.59 -26.42
CA GLY A 272 10.75 -11.30 -25.74
C GLY A 272 10.91 -10.15 -26.72
N THR A 273 11.24 -8.96 -26.23
CA THR A 273 11.32 -7.76 -27.06
C THR A 273 12.70 -7.14 -26.96
N VAL A 274 13.30 -6.81 -28.11
CA VAL A 274 14.47 -5.94 -28.20
C VAL A 274 13.99 -4.51 -28.42
N SER A 275 14.35 -3.66 -27.50
CA SER A 275 14.03 -2.25 -27.57
C SER A 275 15.25 -1.42 -27.95
N ALA A 276 15.03 -0.33 -28.67
CA ALA A 276 16.05 0.66 -28.98
C ALA A 276 16.55 1.41 -27.73
N PHE A 277 15.90 1.22 -26.60
CA PHE A 277 16.22 1.88 -25.32
C PHE A 277 15.88 0.97 -24.13
N THR A 278 16.49 1.27 -23.02
CA THR A 278 16.19 0.61 -21.73
C THR A 278 15.59 1.60 -20.75
N LEU A 279 14.64 1.13 -19.92
CA LEU A 279 14.18 1.88 -18.75
C LEU A 279 15.01 1.46 -17.54
N GLY A 280 15.58 2.45 -16.86
CA GLY A 280 16.19 2.24 -15.55
C GLY A 280 15.16 2.25 -14.41
N SER A 281 15.66 2.24 -13.18
CA SER A 281 14.83 2.25 -11.98
C SER A 281 13.99 3.52 -11.87
N ILE A 282 12.78 3.38 -11.31
CA ILE A 282 11.93 4.51 -10.98
C ILE A 282 12.39 5.07 -9.64
N ASP A 283 12.87 6.30 -9.64
CA ASP A 283 13.23 7.03 -8.44
C ASP A 283 12.17 8.08 -8.10
N PHE A 284 11.99 8.32 -6.80
CA PHE A 284 11.05 9.32 -6.26
C PHE A 284 11.78 10.35 -5.43
N ALA A 285 11.34 11.62 -5.48
CA ALA A 285 11.97 12.69 -4.71
C ALA A 285 10.94 13.59 -4.03
N GLN A 286 11.16 13.86 -2.73
CA GLN A 286 10.40 14.83 -1.92
C GLN A 286 11.32 15.74 -1.08
N VAL A 287 12.34 15.20 -0.50
CA VAL A 287 13.45 15.88 0.21
C VAL A 287 14.78 15.27 -0.25
N LEU A 288 14.76 13.96 -0.40
CA LEU A 288 15.83 13.12 -0.93
C LEU A 288 15.30 12.42 -2.17
N ASN A 289 16.19 12.05 -3.09
CA ASN A 289 15.85 11.21 -4.23
C ASN A 289 16.06 9.74 -3.85
N LEU A 290 15.01 8.94 -3.95
CA LEU A 290 14.95 7.58 -3.42
C LEU A 290 14.56 6.60 -4.51
N ASN A 291 15.26 5.48 -4.56
CA ASN A 291 14.80 4.33 -5.32
C ASN A 291 13.64 3.63 -4.57
N ALA A 292 12.66 3.14 -5.31
CA ALA A 292 11.50 2.45 -4.72
C ALA A 292 11.85 1.16 -3.95
N SER A 293 13.00 0.57 -4.20
CA SER A 293 13.52 -0.59 -3.45
C SER A 293 14.09 -0.23 -2.08
N ASN A 294 14.31 1.06 -1.80
CA ASN A 294 14.77 1.51 -0.49
C ASN A 294 13.63 1.42 0.53
N THR A 295 13.72 0.46 1.45
CA THR A 295 12.70 0.22 2.48
C THR A 295 12.89 1.07 3.74
N ALA A 296 14.06 1.68 3.91
CA ALA A 296 14.38 2.52 5.07
C ALA A 296 13.75 3.91 4.95
N LEU A 297 13.56 4.41 3.73
CA LEU A 297 13.03 5.73 3.43
C LEU A 297 11.65 5.60 2.78
N ARG A 298 10.74 6.47 3.14
CA ARG A 298 9.34 6.43 2.73
C ARG A 298 8.91 7.75 2.11
N LEU A 299 7.98 7.69 1.18
CA LEU A 299 7.32 8.91 0.71
C LEU A 299 6.40 9.46 1.79
N THR A 300 6.44 10.76 1.97
CA THR A 300 5.51 11.49 2.85
C THR A 300 4.12 11.51 2.25
N ARG A 301 3.15 10.95 2.96
CA ARG A 301 1.76 10.91 2.54
C ARG A 301 1.20 12.33 2.32
N GLY A 302 0.54 12.54 1.17
CA GLY A 302 -0.09 13.82 0.84
C GLY A 302 0.90 14.92 0.42
N LYS A 303 2.19 14.62 0.25
CA LYS A 303 3.19 15.56 -0.29
C LYS A 303 3.47 15.19 -1.75
N PRO A 304 3.45 16.16 -2.70
CA PRO A 304 3.82 15.87 -4.08
C PRO A 304 5.20 15.23 -4.17
N ALA A 305 5.40 14.34 -5.16
CA ALA A 305 6.68 13.67 -5.37
C ALA A 305 7.14 13.86 -6.82
N ALA A 306 8.37 14.27 -7.05
CA ALA A 306 8.96 14.15 -8.36
C ALA A 306 9.26 12.67 -8.63
N VAL A 307 8.89 12.18 -9.81
CA VAL A 307 9.29 10.87 -10.31
C VAL A 307 10.33 11.06 -11.40
N ARG A 308 11.36 10.23 -11.39
CA ARG A 308 12.48 10.26 -12.32
C ARG A 308 12.80 8.87 -12.81
N VAL A 309 13.01 8.73 -14.11
CA VAL A 309 13.40 7.47 -14.76
C VAL A 309 14.47 7.73 -15.79
N PRO A 310 15.63 7.11 -15.72
CA PRO A 310 16.59 7.12 -16.83
C PRO A 310 16.05 6.25 -17.96
N VAL A 311 16.03 6.80 -19.16
CA VAL A 311 15.82 6.07 -20.41
C VAL A 311 17.11 6.18 -21.21
N LEU A 312 17.75 5.04 -21.44
CA LEU A 312 19.11 5.00 -21.99
C LEU A 312 19.11 4.35 -23.36
N ALA A 313 19.84 4.94 -24.28
CA ALA A 313 20.12 4.37 -25.57
C ALA A 313 21.40 3.54 -25.54
N PRO A 314 21.51 2.45 -26.33
CA PRO A 314 22.74 1.70 -26.48
C PRO A 314 23.83 2.48 -27.24
N GLN A 315 23.42 3.52 -28.00
CA GLN A 315 24.32 4.38 -28.77
C GLN A 315 23.85 5.84 -28.74
N ALA A 316 24.82 6.77 -28.83
CA ALA A 316 24.53 8.20 -28.86
C ALA A 316 23.73 8.60 -30.13
N GLY A 317 22.97 9.68 -30.04
CA GLY A 317 22.22 10.27 -31.15
C GLY A 317 20.81 9.70 -31.34
N GLN A 318 20.34 8.80 -30.53
CA GLN A 318 19.01 8.22 -30.63
C GLN A 318 17.94 9.18 -30.12
N ALA A 319 16.88 9.40 -30.90
CA ALA A 319 15.74 10.21 -30.50
C ALA A 319 14.97 9.56 -29.32
N SER A 320 14.45 10.41 -28.47
CA SER A 320 13.70 9.95 -27.30
C SER A 320 12.33 9.38 -27.66
N PRO A 321 11.89 8.30 -26.97
CA PRO A 321 10.54 7.77 -27.07
C PRO A 321 9.52 8.69 -26.38
N ALA A 322 8.24 8.45 -26.63
CA ALA A 322 7.17 9.02 -25.82
C ALA A 322 7.13 8.29 -24.46
N VAL A 323 7.29 9.03 -23.37
CA VAL A 323 7.30 8.44 -22.01
C VAL A 323 6.13 8.97 -21.21
N THR A 324 5.36 8.05 -20.61
CA THR A 324 4.22 8.35 -19.77
C THR A 324 4.38 7.71 -18.39
N VAL A 325 3.90 8.40 -17.36
CA VAL A 325 3.73 7.85 -16.02
C VAL A 325 2.26 7.72 -15.71
N SER A 326 1.86 6.59 -15.14
CA SER A 326 0.51 6.32 -14.65
C SER A 326 0.59 5.77 -13.24
N ALA A 327 -0.50 5.90 -12.49
CA ALA A 327 -0.57 5.30 -11.16
C ALA A 327 -1.92 4.64 -10.90
N THR A 328 -1.88 3.63 -10.03
CA THR A 328 -3.05 2.95 -9.50
C THR A 328 -3.04 2.95 -7.97
N ALA A 329 -4.20 3.08 -7.37
CA ALA A 329 -4.39 2.96 -5.93
C ALA A 329 -4.27 1.51 -5.47
N ALA A 330 -4.18 1.28 -4.16
CA ALA A 330 -4.09 -0.05 -3.56
C ALA A 330 -5.24 -1.01 -3.96
N ASN A 331 -6.41 -0.48 -4.27
CA ASN A 331 -7.59 -1.24 -4.75
C ASN A 331 -7.61 -1.46 -6.26
N GLY A 332 -6.56 -1.07 -6.98
CA GLY A 332 -6.46 -1.18 -8.43
C GLY A 332 -7.13 -0.05 -9.24
N ALA A 333 -7.78 0.92 -8.58
CA ALA A 333 -8.39 2.05 -9.28
C ALA A 333 -7.32 2.95 -9.90
N SER A 334 -7.54 3.39 -11.14
CA SER A 334 -6.64 4.34 -11.81
C SER A 334 -6.68 5.70 -11.13
N LEU A 335 -5.51 6.26 -10.87
CA LEU A 335 -5.33 7.62 -10.36
C LEU A 335 -5.09 8.64 -11.49
N GLY A 336 -4.74 8.16 -12.71
CA GLY A 336 -4.49 8.98 -13.88
C GLY A 336 -3.15 8.68 -14.55
N SER A 337 -2.80 9.52 -15.55
CA SER A 337 -1.53 9.45 -16.27
C SER A 337 -1.07 10.81 -16.74
N PHE A 338 0.26 10.99 -16.93
CA PHE A 338 0.89 12.19 -17.47
C PHE A 338 1.98 11.82 -18.46
N THR A 339 2.22 12.71 -19.44
CA THR A 339 3.46 12.66 -20.23
C THR A 339 4.62 13.15 -19.38
N MET A 340 5.73 12.43 -19.39
CA MET A 340 6.97 12.82 -18.71
C MET A 340 7.80 13.72 -19.63
N SER A 341 8.44 14.72 -19.04
CA SER A 341 9.44 15.54 -19.74
C SER A 341 10.81 14.91 -19.63
N GLY A 342 11.59 14.93 -20.70
CA GLY A 342 12.93 14.37 -20.74
C GLY A 342 13.78 14.96 -21.85
N PRO A 343 15.00 14.45 -22.07
CA PRO A 343 15.90 14.89 -23.11
C PRO A 343 15.31 14.60 -24.51
N ALA A 344 15.62 15.43 -25.50
CA ALA A 344 15.19 15.18 -26.90
C ALA A 344 15.97 14.02 -27.54
N VAL A 345 17.20 13.80 -27.08
CA VAL A 345 18.09 12.71 -27.48
C VAL A 345 18.46 11.92 -26.23
N LEU A 346 18.33 10.61 -26.29
CA LEU A 346 18.61 9.73 -25.18
C LEU A 346 20.10 9.74 -24.79
N PRO A 347 20.43 9.82 -23.49
CA PRO A 347 21.78 9.58 -23.02
C PRO A 347 22.14 8.09 -23.09
N THR A 348 23.43 7.80 -23.16
CA THR A 348 23.96 6.41 -23.08
C THR A 348 24.29 5.98 -21.66
N GLU A 349 24.36 6.93 -20.72
CA GLU A 349 24.68 6.69 -19.34
C GLU A 349 23.72 7.38 -18.40
N LYS A 350 23.47 6.76 -17.24
CA LYS A 350 22.62 7.32 -16.18
C LYS A 350 23.29 8.54 -15.53
N SER A 351 22.51 9.60 -15.33
CA SER A 351 22.91 10.74 -14.49
C SER A 351 22.13 10.72 -13.18
N ASP A 352 22.84 10.58 -12.06
CA ASP A 352 22.23 10.54 -10.73
C ASP A 352 21.85 11.93 -10.20
N TYR A 353 22.55 12.97 -10.64
CA TYR A 353 22.44 14.34 -10.11
C TYR A 353 21.76 15.33 -11.07
N SER A 354 21.11 14.84 -12.13
CA SER A 354 20.44 15.71 -13.11
C SER A 354 19.04 15.19 -13.45
N PHE A 355 18.06 16.09 -13.46
CA PHE A 355 16.76 15.80 -14.06
C PHE A 355 16.81 15.91 -15.59
N ASN A 356 17.69 16.70 -16.17
CA ASN A 356 17.74 16.94 -17.62
C ASN A 356 18.17 15.70 -18.43
N GLY A 357 18.94 14.81 -17.84
CA GLY A 357 19.35 13.53 -18.45
C GLY A 357 18.34 12.39 -18.21
N ASN A 358 17.23 12.66 -17.56
CA ASN A 358 16.22 11.66 -17.20
C ASN A 358 14.82 12.13 -17.61
N PHE A 359 13.90 11.20 -17.76
CA PHE A 359 12.48 11.53 -17.85
C PHE A 359 11.91 11.79 -16.45
N SER A 360 11.13 12.85 -16.33
CA SER A 360 10.58 13.26 -15.04
C SER A 360 9.17 13.83 -15.15
N ALA A 361 8.42 13.70 -14.06
CA ALA A 361 7.10 14.31 -13.86
C ALA A 361 6.89 14.57 -12.37
N ILE A 362 5.87 15.37 -12.02
CA ILE A 362 5.45 15.61 -10.63
C ILE A 362 4.16 14.85 -10.38
N LEU A 363 4.21 13.88 -9.50
CA LEU A 363 3.02 13.18 -9.03
C LEU A 363 2.25 14.07 -8.04
N PRO A 364 0.93 14.24 -8.22
CA PRO A 364 0.12 15.05 -7.31
C PRO A 364 0.10 14.46 -5.90
N ALA A 365 -0.08 15.32 -4.90
CA ALA A 365 -0.25 14.93 -3.50
C ALA A 365 -1.32 13.84 -3.29
N SER A 366 -2.42 13.92 -4.04
CA SER A 366 -3.53 12.96 -3.97
C SER A 366 -3.18 11.54 -4.42
N TRP A 367 -2.07 11.35 -5.15
CA TRP A 367 -1.59 10.03 -5.56
C TRP A 367 -0.67 9.40 -4.51
N ILE A 368 -0.05 10.20 -3.64
CA ILE A 368 0.92 9.72 -2.65
C ILE A 368 0.17 9.17 -1.44
N LEU A 369 -0.34 7.96 -1.59
CA LEU A 369 -1.13 7.22 -0.60
C LEU A 369 -0.56 5.81 -0.41
N PRO A 370 -0.73 5.19 0.76
CA PRO A 370 -0.29 3.82 1.01
C PRO A 370 -0.81 2.84 -0.05
N GLY A 371 0.11 2.01 -0.57
CA GLY A 371 -0.21 0.99 -1.58
C GLY A 371 -0.31 1.52 -3.02
N VAL A 372 0.10 2.76 -3.30
CA VAL A 372 0.19 3.28 -4.66
C VAL A 372 1.17 2.45 -5.48
N ARG A 373 0.81 2.17 -6.73
CA ARG A 373 1.68 1.59 -7.75
C ARG A 373 1.87 2.60 -8.87
N VAL A 374 3.10 2.82 -9.25
CA VAL A 374 3.48 3.77 -10.29
C VAL A 374 4.10 3.00 -11.45
N ARG A 375 3.54 3.16 -12.63
CA ARG A 375 4.04 2.54 -13.87
C ARG A 375 4.55 3.62 -14.81
N VAL A 376 5.75 3.44 -15.31
CA VAL A 376 6.31 4.24 -16.38
C VAL A 376 6.35 3.39 -17.66
N THR A 377 5.87 3.96 -18.74
CA THR A 377 5.80 3.33 -20.07
C THR A 377 6.48 4.23 -21.09
N ALA A 378 7.44 3.68 -21.81
CA ALA A 378 8.09 4.33 -22.94
C ALA A 378 7.67 3.62 -24.23
N VAL A 379 7.28 4.39 -25.26
CA VAL A 379 6.85 3.88 -26.56
C VAL A 379 7.76 4.46 -27.63
N GLY A 380 8.49 3.61 -28.32
CA GLY A 380 9.36 3.97 -29.43
C GLY A 380 8.57 4.39 -30.69
N SER A 381 9.24 5.03 -31.64
CA SER A 381 8.66 5.37 -32.95
C SER A 381 8.28 4.14 -33.76
N ASP A 382 8.86 2.99 -33.45
CA ASP A 382 8.54 1.67 -33.99
C ASP A 382 7.32 1.00 -33.35
N GLY A 383 6.70 1.65 -32.34
CA GLY A 383 5.61 1.11 -31.54
C GLY A 383 6.03 0.12 -30.45
N VAL A 384 7.32 -0.16 -30.31
CA VAL A 384 7.82 -1.02 -29.23
C VAL A 384 7.62 -0.32 -27.89
N GLN A 385 6.97 -1.03 -26.98
CA GLN A 385 6.64 -0.55 -25.65
C GLN A 385 7.47 -1.25 -24.58
N VAL A 386 8.13 -0.46 -23.74
CA VAL A 386 8.81 -0.94 -22.52
C VAL A 386 8.16 -0.29 -21.31
N SER A 387 7.84 -1.08 -20.30
CA SER A 387 7.23 -0.59 -19.07
C SER A 387 7.97 -1.08 -17.83
N GLN A 388 7.98 -0.24 -16.81
CA GLN A 388 8.46 -0.60 -15.49
C GLN A 388 7.46 -0.13 -14.44
N GLU A 389 7.31 -0.93 -13.36
CA GLU A 389 6.42 -0.61 -12.25
C GLU A 389 7.21 -0.53 -10.95
N ALA A 390 6.82 0.41 -10.09
CA ALA A 390 7.35 0.58 -8.76
C ALA A 390 6.22 0.77 -7.75
N ALA A 391 6.40 0.21 -6.56
CA ALA A 391 5.47 0.35 -5.43
C ALA A 391 6.21 0.97 -4.25
N PRO A 392 6.37 2.31 -4.21
CA PRO A 392 7.10 2.96 -3.13
C PRO A 392 6.35 2.81 -1.82
N VAL A 393 7.09 2.68 -0.72
CA VAL A 393 6.50 2.71 0.61
C VAL A 393 6.08 4.15 0.90
N VAL A 394 4.82 4.35 1.31
CA VAL A 394 4.28 5.64 1.72
C VAL A 394 4.05 5.62 3.23
N ALA A 395 4.56 6.64 3.91
CA ALA A 395 4.45 6.81 5.35
C ALA A 395 3.01 7.03 5.82
N SER A 396 2.77 6.82 7.10
CA SER A 396 1.53 7.20 7.78
C SER A 396 1.35 8.73 7.75
N LEU A 397 0.14 9.20 8.01
CA LEU A 397 -0.14 10.63 8.04
C LEU A 397 0.56 11.29 9.24
N ALA A 398 1.52 12.16 8.96
CA ALA A 398 2.22 12.96 9.96
C ALA A 398 1.70 14.40 9.97
N ARG A 399 1.45 14.94 11.17
CA ARG A 399 0.99 16.33 11.39
C ARG A 399 1.86 17.02 12.40
N ILE A 400 2.11 18.32 12.18
CA ILE A 400 2.76 19.18 13.16
C ILE A 400 1.86 20.37 13.48
N ARG A 401 1.66 20.62 14.77
CA ARG A 401 1.09 21.85 15.29
C ARG A 401 2.19 22.56 16.05
N LEU A 402 2.76 23.59 15.45
CA LEU A 402 3.83 24.40 16.01
C LEU A 402 3.22 25.66 16.61
N VAL A 403 3.49 25.93 17.87
CA VAL A 403 3.08 27.13 18.58
C VAL A 403 4.35 27.95 18.88
N LEU A 404 4.43 29.13 18.27
CA LEU A 404 5.50 30.09 18.54
C LEU A 404 5.17 30.87 19.82
N VAL A 405 6.10 30.90 20.74
CA VAL A 405 5.92 31.51 22.07
C VAL A 405 6.96 32.61 22.25
N PRO A 406 6.64 33.90 22.01
CA PRO A 406 7.58 34.96 22.33
C PRO A 406 7.88 34.96 23.83
N LEU A 407 9.15 35.00 24.20
CA LEU A 407 9.58 35.16 25.60
C LEU A 407 9.73 36.63 25.91
N SER A 408 9.25 37.06 27.08
CA SER A 408 9.48 38.37 27.66
C SER A 408 10.49 38.22 28.80
N THR A 409 11.70 38.69 28.60
CA THR A 409 12.84 38.67 29.53
C THR A 409 13.12 40.07 30.07
N ASP A 410 14.11 40.19 30.89
CA ASP A 410 14.63 41.52 31.36
C ASP A 410 15.20 42.37 30.19
N ASP A 411 15.57 41.73 29.08
CA ASP A 411 16.13 42.34 27.88
C ASP A 411 15.05 42.71 26.82
N GLY A 412 13.80 42.43 27.09
CA GLY A 412 12.67 42.77 26.21
C GLY A 412 11.83 41.57 25.77
N VAL A 413 11.01 41.79 24.73
CA VAL A 413 10.12 40.79 24.17
C VAL A 413 10.64 40.31 22.83
N ALA A 414 10.67 38.99 22.63
CA ALA A 414 11.16 38.39 21.41
C ALA A 414 10.31 38.75 20.19
N GLN A 415 10.95 38.94 19.05
CA GLN A 415 10.32 39.16 17.77
C GLN A 415 9.91 37.82 17.13
N VAL A 416 8.62 37.74 16.77
CA VAL A 416 8.09 36.55 16.07
C VAL A 416 8.50 36.59 14.59
N PRO A 417 9.12 35.52 14.06
CA PRO A 417 9.45 35.40 12.64
C PRO A 417 8.20 35.31 11.78
N ASP A 418 8.37 35.55 10.47
CA ASP A 418 7.33 35.28 9.48
C ASP A 418 6.99 33.78 9.43
N VAL A 419 5.72 33.48 9.61
CA VAL A 419 5.19 32.10 9.69
C VAL A 419 5.39 31.34 8.38
N GLU A 420 5.27 32.00 7.23
CA GLU A 420 5.43 31.36 5.93
C GLU A 420 6.90 30.99 5.64
N THR A 421 7.84 31.75 6.16
CA THR A 421 9.26 31.40 6.12
C THR A 421 9.53 30.10 6.89
N ILE A 422 8.95 29.95 8.08
CA ILE A 422 9.05 28.71 8.87
C ILE A 422 8.36 27.56 8.12
N ARG A 423 7.16 27.77 7.61
CA ARG A 423 6.40 26.77 6.84
C ARG A 423 7.21 26.27 5.65
N ALA A 424 7.80 27.19 4.88
CA ALA A 424 8.63 26.84 3.72
C ALA A 424 9.86 26.00 4.11
N ALA A 425 10.52 26.32 5.23
CA ALA A 425 11.64 25.54 5.74
C ALA A 425 11.19 24.12 6.17
N LEU A 426 10.11 24.01 6.94
CA LEU A 426 9.57 22.69 7.34
C LEU A 426 9.18 21.82 6.14
N LEU A 427 8.53 22.41 5.14
CA LEU A 427 8.19 21.70 3.90
C LEU A 427 9.44 21.25 3.13
N ARG A 428 10.54 22.00 3.23
CA ARG A 428 11.77 21.72 2.49
C ARG A 428 12.54 20.55 3.09
N VAL A 429 12.64 20.46 4.42
CA VAL A 429 13.55 19.50 5.07
C VAL A 429 12.83 18.40 5.86
N TYR A 430 11.58 18.60 6.32
CA TYR A 430 10.84 17.62 7.10
C TYR A 430 9.85 16.81 6.26
N PRO A 431 9.51 15.57 6.70
CA PRO A 431 8.52 14.74 6.05
C PRO A 431 7.07 15.15 6.41
N TYR A 432 6.72 16.39 6.13
CA TYR A 432 5.35 16.90 6.31
C TYR A 432 4.75 17.32 4.96
N ALA A 433 3.45 17.09 4.79
CA ALA A 433 2.68 17.67 3.70
C ALA A 433 2.16 19.07 4.10
N ALA A 434 1.89 19.92 3.13
CA ALA A 434 1.56 21.34 3.37
C ALA A 434 0.31 21.51 4.25
N GLU A 435 -0.73 20.74 3.99
CA GLU A 435 -2.00 20.74 4.73
C GLU A 435 -1.86 20.20 6.16
N ASN A 436 -0.75 19.56 6.48
CA ASN A 436 -0.48 18.96 7.78
C ASN A 436 0.42 19.81 8.67
N ILE A 437 0.80 21.01 8.23
CA ILE A 437 1.58 21.99 9.01
C ILE A 437 0.65 23.09 9.48
N SER A 438 0.45 23.18 10.79
CA SER A 438 -0.25 24.28 11.42
C SER A 438 0.73 25.06 12.30
N ILE A 439 0.84 26.36 12.07
CA ILE A 439 1.69 27.26 12.85
C ILE A 439 0.82 28.37 13.43
N SER A 440 0.97 28.60 14.72
CA SER A 440 0.26 29.67 15.43
C SER A 440 1.19 30.36 16.42
N THR A 441 0.82 31.57 16.83
CA THR A 441 1.55 32.33 17.85
C THR A 441 0.63 32.53 19.05
N ARG A 442 1.18 32.34 20.26
CA ARG A 442 0.50 32.69 21.48
C ARG A 442 1.03 34.03 22.06
N ALA A 443 0.31 34.59 23.03
CA ALA A 443 0.81 35.74 23.78
C ALA A 443 2.17 35.47 24.46
N ALA A 444 2.96 36.51 24.61
CA ALA A 444 4.28 36.40 25.22
C ALA A 444 4.25 35.75 26.60
N LEU A 445 5.24 34.92 26.86
CA LEU A 445 5.44 34.26 28.14
C LEU A 445 6.54 34.97 28.93
N SER A 446 6.22 35.37 30.16
CA SER A 446 7.21 35.97 31.09
C SER A 446 8.26 34.89 31.43
N ALA A 447 9.53 35.23 31.18
CA ALA A 447 10.72 34.44 31.46
C ALA A 447 11.79 35.35 32.08
N PRO A 448 11.57 35.83 33.33
CA PRO A 448 12.44 36.80 33.97
C PRO A 448 13.85 36.24 34.15
N GLY A 449 14.82 37.13 34.20
CA GLY A 449 16.26 36.83 34.31
C GLY A 449 16.96 36.91 32.94
N SER A 450 18.25 36.70 32.97
CA SER A 450 19.13 36.86 31.79
C SER A 450 19.41 35.52 31.12
N SER A 451 19.29 35.46 29.81
CA SER A 451 19.67 34.32 28.98
C SER A 451 21.18 34.05 28.95
N THR A 452 22.00 34.89 29.60
CA THR A 452 23.42 34.63 29.78
C THR A 452 23.73 33.56 30.83
N ALA A 453 22.74 33.23 31.70
CA ALA A 453 22.86 32.20 32.71
C ALA A 453 22.46 30.83 32.17
N ASP A 454 23.33 29.84 32.25
CA ASP A 454 23.08 28.46 31.79
C ASP A 454 21.80 27.85 32.40
N SER A 455 21.52 28.11 33.67
CA SER A 455 20.32 27.63 34.36
C SER A 455 19.02 28.27 33.86
N TRP A 456 19.09 29.48 33.27
CA TRP A 456 17.92 30.17 32.75
C TRP A 456 17.30 29.39 31.57
N TRP A 457 18.15 28.90 30.65
CA TRP A 457 17.72 28.15 29.48
C TRP A 457 16.94 26.85 29.87
N SER A 458 17.52 26.04 30.74
CA SER A 458 16.88 24.80 31.20
C SER A 458 15.59 25.06 32.02
N ASN A 459 15.58 26.09 32.85
CA ASN A 459 14.41 26.47 33.64
C ASN A 459 13.29 27.02 32.76
N THR A 460 13.64 27.84 31.76
CA THR A 460 12.69 28.42 30.80
C THR A 460 12.09 27.34 29.90
N LEU A 461 12.90 26.44 29.39
CA LEU A 461 12.42 25.29 28.60
C LEU A 461 11.48 24.40 29.42
N SER A 462 11.82 24.15 30.71
CA SER A 462 10.96 23.39 31.61
C SER A 462 9.62 24.10 31.87
N ALA A 463 9.63 25.42 32.03
CA ALA A 463 8.41 26.21 32.21
C ALA A 463 7.54 26.19 30.94
N LEU A 464 8.15 26.32 29.77
CA LEU A 464 7.48 26.22 28.49
C LEU A 464 6.81 24.85 28.29
N GLU A 465 7.52 23.78 28.59
CA GLU A 465 7.02 22.41 28.48
C GLU A 465 5.83 22.16 29.42
N ARG A 466 5.88 22.64 30.65
CA ARG A 466 4.73 22.54 31.57
C ARG A 466 3.49 23.26 31.02
N LYS A 467 3.68 24.44 30.39
CA LYS A 467 2.58 25.14 29.72
C LYS A 467 2.02 24.38 28.55
N ARG A 468 2.91 23.90 27.67
CA ARG A 468 2.53 23.13 26.50
C ARG A 468 1.61 21.98 26.87
N VAL A 469 1.98 21.19 27.85
CA VAL A 469 1.21 20.00 28.24
C VAL A 469 -0.14 20.35 28.84
N GLN A 470 -0.23 21.47 29.54
CA GLN A 470 -1.52 21.95 30.08
C GLN A 470 -2.43 22.51 28.99
N GLU A 471 -1.89 23.23 28.00
CA GLU A 471 -2.64 23.88 26.94
C GLU A 471 -2.96 22.93 25.78
N ASP A 472 -1.91 22.28 25.21
CA ASP A 472 -2.03 21.34 24.10
C ASP A 472 -0.90 20.31 24.10
N SER A 473 -1.13 19.18 24.75
CA SER A 473 -0.11 18.12 24.87
C SER A 473 0.34 17.52 23.52
N GLY A 474 -0.43 17.70 22.47
CA GLY A 474 -0.09 17.22 21.11
C GLY A 474 0.67 18.23 20.24
N ALA A 475 0.86 19.49 20.70
CA ALA A 475 1.58 20.51 19.96
C ALA A 475 3.10 20.49 20.23
N TYR A 476 3.84 21.15 19.34
CA TYR A 476 5.24 21.54 19.55
C TYR A 476 5.27 23.00 19.96
N TYR A 477 5.91 23.34 21.08
CA TYR A 477 6.06 24.72 21.53
C TYR A 477 7.49 25.17 21.29
N TYR A 478 7.63 26.28 20.56
CA TYR A 478 8.93 26.89 20.32
C TYR A 478 8.99 28.27 20.96
N GLY A 479 9.78 28.38 22.02
CA GLY A 479 10.03 29.64 22.72
C GLY A 479 11.06 30.49 21.97
N LEU A 480 10.69 31.71 21.62
CA LEU A 480 11.56 32.67 20.98
C LEU A 480 12.26 33.51 22.04
N VAL A 481 13.58 33.49 22.06
CA VAL A 481 14.42 34.21 23.00
C VAL A 481 14.83 35.54 22.37
N PRO A 482 14.62 36.72 23.02
CA PRO A 482 15.02 38.00 22.47
C PRO A 482 16.52 38.03 22.11
N GLU A 483 16.86 38.69 20.99
CA GLU A 483 18.27 38.92 20.60
C GLU A 483 19.06 39.54 21.73
N MET A 484 20.14 38.90 22.09
CA MET A 484 21.08 39.35 23.10
C MET A 484 22.49 39.22 22.57
N SER A 485 23.43 39.91 23.21
CA SER A 485 24.87 39.70 23.03
C SER A 485 25.27 38.31 23.53
N VAL A 486 24.72 37.29 22.94
CA VAL A 486 24.80 35.93 23.42
C VAL A 486 26.08 35.27 23.02
N THR A 487 26.55 34.49 23.91
CA THR A 487 27.83 33.89 23.86
C THR A 487 27.85 32.36 23.93
N ARG A 488 26.71 31.64 24.17
CA ARG A 488 26.87 30.24 24.53
C ARG A 488 25.89 29.25 23.88
N ALA A 489 24.68 29.61 23.56
CA ALA A 489 23.71 28.69 22.89
C ALA A 489 22.78 29.49 22.02
N ALA A 490 22.56 29.03 20.77
CA ALA A 490 21.55 29.60 19.89
C ALA A 490 20.16 28.98 20.16
N GLY A 491 20.13 27.80 20.74
CA GLY A 491 18.89 27.06 21.09
C GLY A 491 19.08 26.01 22.17
N LEU A 492 17.96 25.42 22.58
CA LEU A 492 17.90 24.28 23.51
C LEU A 492 16.60 23.53 23.32
N ALA A 493 16.66 22.21 23.20
CA ALA A 493 15.50 21.35 23.09
C ALA A 493 15.56 20.10 23.97
N TYR A 494 14.43 19.44 24.10
CA TYR A 494 14.37 18.08 24.59
C TYR A 494 14.68 17.09 23.47
N VAL A 495 15.54 16.12 23.77
CA VAL A 495 15.76 14.94 22.92
C VAL A 495 14.83 13.84 23.39
N ASN A 496 13.88 13.46 22.58
CA ASN A 496 13.02 12.33 22.87
C ASN A 496 13.79 11.02 22.68
N GLN A 497 14.18 10.38 23.76
CA GLN A 497 14.95 9.12 23.71
C GLN A 497 14.14 7.94 23.20
N ARG A 498 12.81 8.02 23.29
CA ARG A 498 11.89 7.01 22.75
C ARG A 498 11.29 7.53 21.45
N THR A 499 11.59 6.86 20.36
CA THR A 499 10.98 7.16 19.07
C THR A 499 9.45 7.04 19.16
N GLY A 500 8.73 8.11 18.86
CA GLY A 500 7.26 8.18 18.92
C GLY A 500 6.71 8.69 20.25
N ASP A 501 7.55 9.02 21.23
CA ASP A 501 7.12 9.64 22.47
C ASP A 501 6.73 11.12 22.24
N ASN A 502 5.55 11.52 22.71
CA ASN A 502 5.06 12.89 22.58
C ASN A 502 5.24 13.71 23.84
N ASP A 503 5.92 13.20 24.86
CA ASP A 503 5.90 13.80 26.18
C ASP A 503 6.71 15.10 26.27
N PHE A 504 7.74 15.28 25.46
CA PHE A 504 8.62 16.43 25.51
C PHE A 504 8.87 17.00 24.10
N THR A 505 7.99 17.89 23.65
CA THR A 505 8.09 18.53 22.32
C THR A 505 8.17 20.05 22.40
N SER A 506 8.84 20.56 23.44
CA SER A 506 9.20 21.98 23.52
C SER A 506 10.66 22.19 23.16
N ALA A 507 10.92 23.34 22.57
CA ALA A 507 12.26 23.86 22.27
C ALA A 507 12.27 25.37 22.49
N ILE A 508 13.43 25.97 22.67
CA ILE A 508 13.63 27.42 22.71
C ILE A 508 14.84 27.79 21.83
N GLY A 509 14.83 28.96 21.22
CA GLY A 509 15.95 29.45 20.42
C GLY A 509 15.83 30.94 20.12
N VAL A 510 16.88 31.50 19.57
CA VAL A 510 16.97 32.92 19.26
C VAL A 510 15.85 33.39 18.33
N ASP A 511 15.44 34.64 18.49
CA ASP A 511 14.34 35.26 17.77
C ASP A 511 14.71 35.79 16.37
N ALA A 512 13.75 36.37 15.66
CA ALA A 512 13.90 36.84 14.28
C ALA A 512 14.93 37.98 14.12
N LYS A 513 15.32 38.66 15.19
CA LYS A 513 16.35 39.69 15.13
C LYS A 513 17.77 39.11 14.94
N PHE A 514 17.97 37.86 15.38
CA PHE A 514 19.24 37.17 15.21
C PHE A 514 19.37 36.64 13.77
N SER A 515 19.63 37.54 12.85
CA SER A 515 19.60 37.34 11.40
C SER A 515 20.96 37.16 10.73
N THR A 516 22.03 36.94 11.46
CA THR A 516 23.33 36.58 10.90
C THR A 516 23.18 35.30 10.08
N SER A 517 23.84 35.21 8.92
CA SER A 517 23.76 34.04 8.08
C SER A 517 24.56 32.89 8.68
N ALA A 518 23.87 31.91 9.25
CA ALA A 518 24.52 30.74 9.85
C ALA A 518 24.78 29.62 8.86
N ALA A 519 23.85 29.40 7.92
CA ALA A 519 23.90 28.25 7.02
C ALA A 519 23.56 28.65 5.58
N ILE A 520 24.06 27.86 4.63
CA ILE A 520 23.66 27.93 3.23
C ILE A 520 23.11 26.54 2.87
N ASP A 521 21.87 26.48 2.37
CA ASP A 521 21.30 25.21 1.97
C ASP A 521 21.96 24.70 0.64
N PRO A 522 21.76 23.42 0.29
CA PRO A 522 22.35 22.83 -0.91
C PRO A 522 22.00 23.56 -2.22
N PHE A 523 21.00 24.42 -2.19
CA PHE A 523 20.49 25.16 -3.34
C PHE A 523 20.94 26.64 -3.35
N GLY A 524 21.84 27.02 -2.44
CA GLY A 524 22.44 28.34 -2.36
C GLY A 524 21.62 29.37 -1.59
N ASN A 525 20.50 28.99 -0.94
CA ASN A 525 19.74 29.92 -0.12
C ASN A 525 20.42 30.10 1.24
N ARG A 526 20.54 31.38 1.66
CA ARG A 526 21.06 31.72 2.98
C ARG A 526 19.97 31.58 4.03
N TRP A 527 20.29 30.87 5.11
CA TRP A 527 19.40 30.70 6.26
C TRP A 527 19.91 31.60 7.40
N PRO A 528 19.04 32.46 7.96
CA PRO A 528 19.39 33.20 9.17
C PRO A 528 19.56 32.22 10.35
N GLU A 529 20.34 32.61 11.34
CA GLU A 529 20.65 31.80 12.53
C GLU A 529 19.40 31.29 13.21
N TRP A 530 18.40 32.15 13.44
CA TRP A 530 17.13 31.75 14.07
C TRP A 530 16.40 30.63 13.33
N LEU A 531 16.49 30.58 11.99
CA LEU A 531 15.81 29.56 11.20
C LEU A 531 16.55 28.23 11.23
N SER A 532 17.86 28.24 11.10
CA SER A 532 18.68 27.04 11.23
C SER A 532 18.58 26.45 12.64
N THR A 533 18.58 27.28 13.66
CA THR A 533 18.36 26.89 15.05
C THR A 533 16.98 26.28 15.24
N LEU A 534 15.90 26.92 14.74
CA LEU A 534 14.55 26.37 14.86
C LEU A 534 14.46 24.97 14.24
N VAL A 535 15.03 24.77 13.06
CA VAL A 535 15.03 23.47 12.40
C VAL A 535 15.86 22.45 13.17
N HIS A 536 17.00 22.84 13.72
CA HIS A 536 17.87 22.00 14.55
C HIS A 536 17.14 21.55 15.83
N GLU A 537 16.58 22.49 16.60
CA GLU A 537 15.90 22.19 17.86
C GLU A 537 14.63 21.34 17.66
N LEU A 538 13.89 21.57 16.58
CA LEU A 538 12.81 20.68 16.21
C LEU A 538 13.32 19.27 15.83
N GLY A 539 14.55 19.15 15.28
CA GLY A 539 15.18 17.86 15.04
C GLY A 539 15.33 17.04 16.33
N HIS A 540 15.76 17.68 17.42
CA HIS A 540 15.82 17.04 18.74
C HIS A 540 14.45 16.60 19.23
N ASN A 541 13.43 17.41 19.06
CA ASN A 541 12.06 17.02 19.38
C ASN A 541 11.54 15.83 18.53
N HIS A 542 12.19 15.55 17.40
CA HIS A 542 11.95 14.37 16.55
C HIS A 542 12.92 13.21 16.85
N SER A 543 13.52 13.19 18.05
CA SER A 543 14.43 12.12 18.50
C SER A 543 15.78 12.08 17.80
N LEU A 544 16.22 13.18 17.20
CA LEU A 544 17.58 13.31 16.67
C LEU A 544 18.53 13.76 17.76
N GLU A 545 19.71 13.17 17.78
CA GLU A 545 20.85 13.58 18.56
C GLU A 545 21.85 14.34 17.67
N HIS A 546 22.89 14.93 18.24
CA HIS A 546 23.92 15.62 17.48
C HIS A 546 24.72 14.69 16.59
N ILE A 547 25.23 15.27 15.50
CA ILE A 547 26.16 14.61 14.57
C ILE A 547 27.54 15.24 14.76
N ALA A 548 28.57 14.42 14.77
CA ALA A 548 29.94 14.83 15.04
C ALA A 548 30.50 15.76 13.95
N CYS A 549 30.39 17.08 14.17
CA CYS A 549 31.09 18.16 13.46
C CYS A 549 30.96 19.45 14.27
N GLY A 550 32.03 20.18 14.48
CA GLY A 550 32.03 21.40 15.30
C GLY A 550 32.07 21.16 16.81
N GLY A 551 32.28 19.90 17.25
CA GLY A 551 32.48 19.54 18.64
C GLY A 551 31.24 19.53 19.51
N PRO A 552 30.04 19.10 19.03
CA PRO A 552 28.87 18.99 19.87
C PRO A 552 29.05 17.90 20.96
N ALA A 553 28.48 18.14 22.11
CA ALA A 553 28.43 17.14 23.17
C ALA A 553 27.45 16.00 22.74
N ASN A 554 27.74 14.78 23.17
CA ASN A 554 26.86 13.61 22.97
C ASN A 554 26.49 13.34 21.50
N ALA A 555 27.45 13.51 20.58
CA ALA A 555 27.23 13.15 19.17
C ALA A 555 27.05 11.63 19.02
N VAL A 556 26.17 11.23 18.12
CA VAL A 556 25.96 9.81 17.75
C VAL A 556 27.25 9.20 17.20
N THR A 557 27.48 7.94 17.50
CA THR A 557 28.69 7.22 17.07
C THR A 557 28.47 6.37 15.82
N ASP A 558 27.21 6.15 15.43
CA ASP A 558 26.79 5.31 14.28
C ASP A 558 26.44 6.12 13.02
N TYR A 559 26.79 7.41 12.98
CA TYR A 559 26.60 8.23 11.79
C TYR A 559 27.48 7.74 10.64
N PRO A 560 26.92 7.44 9.46
CA PRO A 560 27.68 6.72 8.42
C PRO A 560 28.63 7.60 7.62
N TYR A 561 28.53 8.93 7.69
CA TYR A 561 29.33 9.84 6.87
C TYR A 561 30.36 10.63 7.69
N PRO A 562 31.57 10.86 7.15
CA PRO A 562 32.61 11.55 7.89
C PRO A 562 32.25 13.03 8.11
N ASN A 563 32.73 13.61 9.20
CA ASN A 563 32.64 15.05 9.49
C ASN A 563 31.23 15.65 9.36
N GLY A 564 30.17 14.88 9.66
CA GLY A 564 28.80 15.36 9.58
C GLY A 564 28.28 15.64 8.17
N GLU A 565 28.88 15.07 7.13
CA GLU A 565 28.46 15.25 5.73
C GLU A 565 27.08 14.63 5.47
N LEU A 566 26.36 15.13 4.45
CA LEU A 566 25.02 14.63 4.10
C LEU A 566 25.04 13.27 3.40
N GLY A 567 26.20 12.77 2.99
CA GLY A 567 26.33 11.52 2.25
C GLY A 567 26.04 11.67 0.74
N PRO A 568 26.08 10.56 -0.01
CA PRO A 568 26.00 10.58 -1.49
C PRO A 568 24.58 10.68 -2.03
N GLN A 569 23.57 10.65 -1.18
CA GLN A 569 22.17 10.64 -1.61
C GLN A 569 21.82 11.99 -2.27
N PRO A 570 21.27 12.00 -3.52
CA PRO A 570 20.86 13.24 -4.16
C PRO A 570 19.75 13.94 -3.37
N LEU A 571 19.87 15.24 -3.18
CA LEU A 571 18.92 16.08 -2.47
C LEU A 571 17.92 16.69 -3.45
N TYR A 572 16.69 16.90 -3.00
CA TYR A 572 15.62 17.45 -3.82
C TYR A 572 14.92 18.62 -3.12
N ASN A 573 14.86 19.77 -3.79
CA ASN A 573 14.12 20.93 -3.30
C ASN A 573 12.74 21.03 -3.92
N SER A 574 11.71 20.72 -3.17
CA SER A 574 10.30 20.73 -3.61
C SER A 574 9.79 22.13 -4.00
N ASN A 575 10.46 23.22 -3.60
CA ASN A 575 10.07 24.57 -3.99
C ASN A 575 10.25 24.84 -5.49
N TYR A 576 11.09 24.05 -6.18
CA TYR A 576 11.22 24.09 -7.64
C TYR A 576 10.24 23.16 -8.37
N ALA A 577 9.44 22.38 -7.63
CA ALA A 577 8.51 21.42 -8.18
C ALA A 577 7.27 22.05 -8.86
N GLY A 578 7.09 23.36 -8.77
CA GLY A 578 5.97 24.07 -9.42
C GLY A 578 6.04 24.14 -10.94
N SER A 579 7.21 23.89 -11.55
CA SER A 579 7.38 23.89 -13.00
C SER A 579 8.44 22.89 -13.43
N ILE A 580 8.11 22.05 -14.41
CA ILE A 580 9.02 21.04 -14.96
C ILE A 580 10.31 21.68 -15.50
N GLY A 581 10.26 22.89 -16.03
CA GLY A 581 11.43 23.63 -16.50
C GLY A 581 12.43 24.03 -15.40
N GLN A 582 12.03 23.97 -14.12
CA GLN A 582 12.88 24.26 -12.98
C GLN A 582 13.47 22.99 -12.32
N LEU A 583 13.02 21.80 -12.72
CA LEU A 583 13.47 20.52 -12.15
C LEU A 583 14.98 20.32 -12.31
N SER A 584 15.60 20.89 -13.34
CA SER A 584 17.06 20.88 -13.52
C SER A 584 17.85 21.50 -12.37
N LYS A 585 17.21 22.40 -11.61
CA LYS A 585 17.79 23.05 -10.44
C LYS A 585 17.39 22.41 -9.12
N ALA A 586 16.55 21.38 -9.15
CA ALA A 586 15.95 20.78 -7.96
C ALA A 586 16.76 19.63 -7.36
N VAL A 587 17.78 19.13 -8.06
CA VAL A 587 18.64 18.05 -7.54
C VAL A 587 20.06 18.57 -7.37
N TYR A 588 20.66 18.21 -6.25
CA TYR A 588 22.03 18.61 -5.89
C TYR A 588 22.79 17.42 -5.29
N GLY A 589 24.05 17.28 -5.65
CA GLY A 589 24.99 16.37 -4.98
C GLY A 589 25.36 16.91 -3.59
N SER A 590 25.33 16.04 -2.60
CA SER A 590 25.35 16.43 -1.19
C SER A 590 26.73 16.76 -0.59
N THR A 591 27.80 16.51 -1.30
CA THR A 591 29.18 16.72 -0.78
C THR A 591 29.69 18.11 -1.15
N PRO A 592 30.24 18.91 -0.23
CA PRO A 592 30.59 18.65 1.18
C PRO A 592 29.60 19.25 2.20
N MET A 593 28.33 19.33 1.91
CA MET A 593 27.33 19.91 2.80
C MET A 593 27.20 19.10 4.10
N LYS A 594 26.76 19.77 5.17
CA LYS A 594 26.67 19.21 6.52
C LYS A 594 25.21 18.98 6.94
N ASP A 595 25.01 17.95 7.76
CA ASP A 595 23.70 17.68 8.36
C ASP A 595 23.34 18.80 9.35
N VAL A 596 22.06 19.20 9.38
CA VAL A 596 21.57 20.28 10.25
C VAL A 596 21.75 19.96 11.74
N MET A 597 21.86 18.68 12.10
CA MET A 597 22.10 18.27 13.49
C MET A 597 23.57 18.38 13.91
N SER A 598 24.44 18.95 13.07
CA SER A 598 25.82 19.24 13.38
C SER A 598 26.03 20.73 13.70
N TYR A 599 27.16 21.06 14.35
CA TYR A 599 27.54 22.46 14.61
C TYR A 599 28.39 23.10 13.48
N CYS A 600 28.32 22.49 12.28
CA CYS A 600 29.04 22.95 11.11
C CYS A 600 28.14 23.66 10.08
N SER A 601 27.17 24.42 10.54
CA SER A 601 26.28 25.27 9.72
C SER A 601 25.50 24.46 8.68
N GLY A 602 24.95 23.27 9.05
CA GLY A 602 24.08 22.48 8.22
C GLY A 602 22.70 23.12 8.06
N ALA A 603 22.07 22.90 6.90
CA ALA A 603 20.71 23.37 6.61
C ALA A 603 19.84 22.28 5.96
N TRP A 604 20.26 21.01 6.03
CA TRP A 604 19.56 19.88 5.44
C TRP A 604 19.76 18.62 6.27
N PHE A 605 18.83 17.64 6.15
CA PHE A 605 19.03 16.34 6.74
C PHE A 605 19.72 15.38 5.76
N SER A 606 20.66 14.57 6.26
CA SER A 606 21.11 13.34 5.59
C SER A 606 19.97 12.31 5.51
N ASP A 607 20.14 11.27 4.72
CA ASP A 607 19.23 10.13 4.68
C ASP A 607 19.14 9.42 6.05
N TYR A 608 20.25 9.37 6.80
CA TYR A 608 20.29 8.85 8.17
C TYR A 608 19.37 9.63 9.12
N SER A 609 19.49 10.97 9.16
CA SER A 609 18.65 11.82 10.01
C SER A 609 17.19 11.83 9.54
N TYR A 610 16.97 11.92 8.23
CA TYR A 610 15.61 11.91 7.65
C TYR A 610 14.85 10.60 7.95
N ALA A 611 15.53 9.46 7.85
CA ALA A 611 14.92 8.16 8.18
C ALA A 611 14.51 8.08 9.65
N ARG A 612 15.31 8.62 10.56
CA ARG A 612 15.00 8.66 12.01
C ARG A 612 13.78 9.55 12.30
N VAL A 613 13.70 10.73 11.66
CA VAL A 613 12.50 11.58 11.76
C VAL A 613 11.26 10.83 11.28
N GLN A 614 11.35 10.11 10.14
CA GLN A 614 10.23 9.33 9.64
C GLN A 614 9.83 8.20 10.61
N GLN A 615 10.78 7.48 11.19
CA GLN A 615 10.53 6.44 12.18
C GLN A 615 9.85 6.99 13.44
N PHE A 616 10.30 8.14 13.93
CA PHE A 616 9.67 8.83 15.05
C PHE A 616 8.20 9.17 14.74
N LEU A 617 7.93 9.77 13.58
CA LEU A 617 6.58 10.16 13.17
C LEU A 617 5.64 8.97 12.93
N GLU A 618 6.13 7.87 12.39
CA GLU A 618 5.38 6.62 12.22
C GLU A 618 4.91 6.06 13.57
N LYS A 619 5.81 5.96 14.54
CA LYS A 619 5.48 5.49 15.89
C LYS A 619 4.50 6.43 16.60
N ARG A 620 4.69 7.75 16.43
CA ARG A 620 3.78 8.74 17.00
C ARG A 620 2.38 8.65 16.40
N SER A 621 2.24 8.42 15.10
CA SER A 621 0.93 8.29 14.44
C SER A 621 0.16 7.06 14.92
N THR A 622 0.84 5.94 15.16
CA THR A 622 0.22 4.71 15.67
C THR A 622 -0.22 4.84 17.13
N GLN A 623 0.52 5.59 17.96
CA GLN A 623 0.14 5.84 19.34
C GLN A 623 -1.11 6.72 19.46
N VAL A 624 -1.24 7.75 18.63
CA VAL A 624 -2.43 8.63 18.62
C VAL A 624 -3.69 7.86 18.24
N THR A 625 -3.61 6.92 17.31
CA THR A 625 -4.74 6.04 16.97
C THR A 625 -5.07 5.02 18.06
N GLY A 626 -4.06 4.51 18.77
CA GLY A 626 -4.23 3.61 19.91
C GLY A 626 -4.79 4.30 21.16
N SER A 627 -4.38 5.54 21.43
CA SER A 627 -4.82 6.31 22.61
C SER A 627 -6.31 6.65 22.58
N ASN A 628 -6.90 6.85 21.40
CA ASN A 628 -8.34 7.10 21.29
C ASN A 628 -9.20 5.87 21.66
N VAL A 629 -8.66 4.67 21.54
CA VAL A 629 -9.35 3.43 21.95
C VAL A 629 -9.22 3.20 23.45
N LEU A 630 -8.07 3.57 24.05
CA LEU A 630 -7.83 3.47 25.48
C LEU A 630 -8.52 4.59 26.28
N ALA A 631 -8.65 5.80 25.71
CA ALA A 631 -9.35 6.92 26.35
C ALA A 631 -10.86 6.67 26.51
N ALA A 632 -11.45 5.85 25.66
CA ALA A 632 -12.87 5.48 25.78
C ALA A 632 -13.16 4.44 26.87
N SER A 633 -12.13 3.75 27.40
CA SER A 633 -12.27 2.69 28.42
C SER A 633 -11.83 3.10 29.83
N MET A 634 -11.24 4.31 30.00
CA MET A 634 -10.85 4.79 31.35
C MET A 634 -12.02 5.58 31.96
N ALA A 635 -12.67 5.00 32.94
CA ALA A 635 -13.58 5.74 33.81
C ALA A 635 -12.91 7.04 34.26
N LEU A 636 -13.65 8.17 34.14
CA LEU A 636 -13.21 9.47 34.64
C LEU A 636 -12.80 9.29 36.11
N ALA A 637 -11.53 9.56 36.43
CA ALA A 637 -11.08 9.53 37.80
C ALA A 637 -11.92 10.54 38.58
N GLU A 638 -12.59 10.11 39.65
CA GLU A 638 -13.53 10.94 40.43
C GLU A 638 -12.87 12.24 40.88
N ASN A 639 -11.59 12.18 41.26
CA ASN A 639 -10.81 13.32 41.74
C ASN A 639 -9.94 13.97 40.63
N GLY A 640 -10.15 13.62 39.34
CA GLY A 640 -9.30 14.06 38.24
C GLY A 640 -7.91 13.40 38.25
N TYR A 641 -6.93 14.13 37.71
CA TYR A 641 -5.55 13.67 37.60
C TYR A 641 -4.61 14.57 38.39
N LEU A 642 -3.53 13.98 38.89
CA LEU A 642 -2.41 14.71 39.48
C LEU A 642 -1.15 14.49 38.63
N THR A 643 -0.39 15.54 38.45
CA THR A 643 0.87 15.51 37.71
C THR A 643 2.01 15.96 38.59
N ILE A 644 3.00 15.09 38.80
CA ILE A 644 4.27 15.37 39.44
C ILE A 644 5.32 15.53 38.33
N SER A 645 6.12 16.59 38.41
CA SER A 645 7.22 16.84 37.49
C SER A 645 8.46 17.30 38.24
N GLY A 646 9.62 17.17 37.60
CA GLY A 646 10.87 17.57 38.25
C GLY A 646 12.07 17.56 37.31
N ARG A 647 13.19 17.87 37.88
CA ARG A 647 14.52 17.89 37.24
C ARG A 647 15.44 16.90 37.94
N ILE A 648 16.14 16.10 37.16
CA ILE A 648 17.19 15.18 37.62
C ILE A 648 18.54 15.75 37.14
N THR A 649 19.49 15.85 38.08
CA THR A 649 20.86 16.30 37.83
C THR A 649 21.84 15.38 38.54
N PRO A 650 23.14 15.42 38.26
CA PRO A 650 24.14 14.70 39.04
C PRO A 650 24.15 15.07 40.53
N ALA A 651 23.70 16.29 40.88
CA ALA A 651 23.61 16.78 42.24
C ALA A 651 22.34 16.31 42.96
N GLY A 652 21.36 15.73 42.30
CA GLY A 652 20.12 15.22 42.86
C GLY A 652 18.88 15.55 42.03
N VAL A 653 17.71 15.33 42.64
CA VAL A 653 16.39 15.53 42.04
C VAL A 653 15.69 16.71 42.70
N ALA A 654 15.16 17.64 41.89
CA ALA A 654 14.30 18.73 42.33
C ALA A 654 12.90 18.54 41.81
N LEU A 655 11.88 18.51 42.69
CA LEU A 655 10.48 18.39 42.31
C LEU A 655 9.83 19.76 42.18
N HIS A 656 8.92 19.90 41.20
CA HIS A 656 8.03 21.04 41.08
C HIS A 656 6.75 20.82 41.86
N PRO A 657 5.99 21.89 42.24
CA PRO A 657 4.67 21.72 42.82
C PRO A 657 3.76 20.82 41.98
N ALA A 658 2.98 19.97 42.62
CA ALA A 658 2.02 19.11 41.95
C ALA A 658 0.94 19.94 41.23
N VAL A 659 0.41 19.44 40.15
CA VAL A 659 -0.66 20.10 39.39
C VAL A 659 -1.85 19.18 39.26
N ALA A 660 -3.00 19.60 39.77
CA ALA A 660 -4.27 18.89 39.60
C ALA A 660 -4.95 19.35 38.29
N SER A 661 -5.53 18.41 37.55
CA SER A 661 -6.15 18.68 36.25
C SER A 661 -7.36 17.78 35.99
N SER A 662 -8.27 18.23 35.11
CA SER A 662 -9.44 17.45 34.69
C SER A 662 -9.09 16.32 33.70
N ALA A 663 -7.90 16.35 33.11
CA ALA A 663 -7.44 15.36 32.15
C ALA A 663 -5.98 15.00 32.41
N ARG A 664 -5.57 13.82 32.01
CA ARG A 664 -4.19 13.37 32.11
C ARG A 664 -3.27 14.30 31.28
N MET A 665 -2.14 14.68 31.85
CA MET A 665 -1.10 15.46 31.18
C MET A 665 0.03 14.57 30.67
N GLY A 666 0.06 14.29 29.37
CA GLY A 666 1.05 13.41 28.74
C GLY A 666 0.63 11.94 28.68
N ALA A 667 1.45 11.13 28.01
CA ALA A 667 1.21 9.69 27.87
C ALA A 667 1.42 8.93 29.19
N ALA A 668 0.75 7.80 29.35
CA ALA A 668 1.10 6.85 30.38
C ALA A 668 2.42 6.16 30.03
N ALA A 669 3.30 5.96 31.02
CA ALA A 669 4.44 5.09 30.81
C ALA A 669 3.94 3.69 30.42
N SER A 670 4.41 3.17 29.30
CA SER A 670 4.05 1.85 28.78
C SER A 670 5.32 1.03 28.53
N GLY A 671 5.35 -0.22 28.94
CA GLY A 671 6.47 -1.13 28.75
C GLY A 671 7.27 -1.45 30.02
N SER A 672 8.34 -2.22 29.87
CA SER A 672 9.29 -2.60 30.93
C SER A 672 10.66 -1.95 30.67
N GLY A 673 11.47 -1.79 31.73
CA GLY A 673 12.84 -1.30 31.60
C GLY A 673 13.02 0.20 31.81
N HIS A 674 12.09 0.86 32.50
CA HIS A 674 12.22 2.28 32.87
C HIS A 674 13.35 2.53 33.86
N ALA A 675 14.04 3.67 33.69
CA ALA A 675 15.19 4.05 34.50
C ALA A 675 14.79 4.50 35.91
N TYR A 676 13.55 4.99 36.08
CA TYR A 676 13.06 5.57 37.33
C TYR A 676 11.65 5.08 37.67
N THR A 677 11.30 5.21 38.97
CA THR A 677 9.96 4.97 39.50
C THR A 677 9.54 6.13 40.39
N LEU A 678 8.35 6.69 40.12
CA LEU A 678 7.68 7.60 41.04
C LEU A 678 6.84 6.75 42.01
N ARG A 679 7.20 6.70 43.27
CA ARG A 679 6.44 6.05 44.34
C ARG A 679 5.58 7.09 45.04
N VAL A 680 4.29 6.85 45.08
CA VAL A 680 3.30 7.70 45.71
C VAL A 680 2.70 6.92 46.91
N LEU A 681 2.78 7.50 48.10
CA LEU A 681 2.18 6.97 49.29
C LEU A 681 0.96 7.82 49.67
N THR A 682 -0.16 7.17 49.96
CA THR A 682 -1.35 7.85 50.49
C THR A 682 -1.35 7.85 52.01
N SER A 683 -2.10 8.77 52.60
CA SER A 683 -2.30 8.80 54.07
C SER A 683 -3.00 7.53 54.61
N SER A 684 -3.68 6.77 53.76
CA SER A 684 -4.29 5.49 54.07
C SER A 684 -3.30 4.31 54.03
N GLY A 685 -2.03 4.55 53.68
CA GLY A 685 -0.98 3.53 53.56
C GLY A 685 -0.90 2.79 52.22
N GLN A 686 -1.70 3.18 51.23
CA GLN A 686 -1.57 2.62 49.87
C GLN A 686 -0.31 3.15 49.19
N THR A 687 0.37 2.26 48.47
CA THR A 687 1.57 2.59 47.69
C THR A 687 1.26 2.39 46.18
N MET A 688 1.62 3.36 45.36
CA MET A 688 1.56 3.32 43.91
C MET A 688 2.96 3.50 43.34
N ASP A 689 3.45 2.53 42.58
CA ASP A 689 4.72 2.61 41.86
C ASP A 689 4.45 2.89 40.37
N LEU A 690 4.89 4.04 39.90
CA LEU A 690 4.66 4.55 38.56
C LEU A 690 6.01 4.63 37.84
N PRO A 691 6.31 3.71 36.90
CA PRO A 691 7.57 3.73 36.18
C PRO A 691 7.59 4.92 35.20
N PHE A 692 8.78 5.51 34.99
CA PHE A 692 8.96 6.60 34.04
C PHE A 692 10.41 6.71 33.57
N ASP A 693 10.60 7.46 32.46
CA ASP A 693 11.90 7.90 31.98
C ASP A 693 11.94 9.43 31.99
N ALA A 694 13.16 9.98 32.06
CA ALA A 694 13.38 11.39 32.02
C ALA A 694 13.88 11.80 30.61
N ALA A 695 13.41 12.94 30.11
CA ALA A 695 13.86 13.52 28.85
C ALA A 695 15.17 14.29 29.05
N ALA A 696 16.18 13.95 28.26
CA ALA A 696 17.46 14.66 28.24
C ALA A 696 17.32 16.01 27.52
N LEU A 697 18.20 16.96 27.87
CA LEU A 697 18.37 18.22 27.15
C LEU A 697 19.49 18.07 26.14
N ALA A 698 19.26 18.61 24.94
CA ALA A 698 20.31 18.86 23.95
C ALA A 698 21.14 20.10 24.36
N ASP A 699 22.29 20.30 23.73
CA ASP A 699 23.09 21.54 23.73
C ASP A 699 23.59 22.06 25.11
N HIS A 700 23.39 21.27 26.16
CA HIS A 700 23.97 21.62 27.47
C HIS A 700 25.37 21.04 27.60
N GLY A 701 26.40 21.84 27.42
CA GLY A 701 27.80 21.47 27.53
C GLY A 701 28.15 20.71 28.80
N GLY A 702 27.96 19.42 28.80
CA GLY A 702 28.46 18.49 29.81
C GLY A 702 27.63 18.32 31.10
N SER A 703 26.53 19.03 31.32
CA SER A 703 25.67 18.77 32.49
C SER A 703 24.54 17.81 32.13
N ALA A 704 24.55 16.62 32.72
CA ALA A 704 23.49 15.60 32.57
C ALA A 704 22.20 16.07 33.29
N ILE A 705 21.52 17.08 32.70
CA ILE A 705 20.21 17.53 33.17
C ILE A 705 19.14 16.80 32.38
N SER A 706 18.17 16.23 33.08
CA SER A 706 16.96 15.67 32.47
C SER A 706 15.73 16.09 33.23
N HIS A 707 14.59 16.20 32.52
CA HIS A 707 13.31 16.54 33.11
C HIS A 707 12.36 15.36 33.02
N PHE A 708 11.45 15.26 33.98
CA PHE A 708 10.42 14.21 33.96
C PHE A 708 9.06 14.76 34.35
N ARG A 709 8.03 14.02 33.97
CA ARG A 709 6.62 14.27 34.25
C ARG A 709 5.89 12.94 34.37
N VAL A 710 5.17 12.75 35.45
CA VAL A 710 4.31 11.57 35.67
C VAL A 710 2.91 12.05 36.00
N SER A 711 1.93 11.69 35.21
CA SER A 711 0.52 12.04 35.40
C SER A 711 -0.29 10.77 35.68
N PHE A 712 -1.06 10.76 36.75
CA PHE A 712 -1.81 9.61 37.21
C PHE A 712 -3.17 10.03 37.79
N ALA A 713 -4.10 9.08 37.93
CA ALA A 713 -5.37 9.34 38.57
C ALA A 713 -5.13 9.80 40.02
N ASN A 714 -5.76 10.90 40.43
CA ASN A 714 -5.53 11.49 41.74
C ASN A 714 -6.11 10.57 42.84
N PRO A 715 -5.30 9.96 43.69
CA PRO A 715 -5.80 9.06 44.73
C PRO A 715 -6.42 9.80 45.92
N GLY A 716 -6.41 11.13 45.90
CA GLY A 716 -6.87 11.96 47.02
C GLY A 716 -5.75 12.37 47.96
N ASP A 717 -5.73 11.87 49.19
CA ASP A 717 -4.81 12.34 50.22
C ASP A 717 -3.44 11.65 50.13
N ILE A 718 -2.45 12.35 49.56
CA ILE A 718 -1.06 11.87 49.45
C ILE A 718 -0.23 12.37 50.65
N SER A 719 0.49 11.45 51.27
CA SER A 719 1.39 11.74 52.38
C SER A 719 2.83 11.98 51.92
N ASP A 720 3.30 11.21 50.92
CA ASP A 720 4.71 11.23 50.50
C ASP A 720 4.84 10.87 48.99
N VAL A 721 5.82 11.43 48.38
CA VAL A 721 6.22 11.14 46.98
C VAL A 721 7.74 10.94 46.92
N GLN A 722 8.17 9.80 46.38
CA GLN A 722 9.59 9.43 46.23
C GLN A 722 9.94 9.22 44.74
N VAL A 723 11.10 9.68 44.35
CA VAL A 723 11.71 9.32 43.08
C VAL A 723 12.78 8.28 43.30
N LEU A 724 12.61 7.11 42.72
CA LEU A 724 13.51 5.97 42.90
C LEU A 724 14.27 5.72 41.58
N SER A 725 15.54 5.32 41.68
CA SER A 725 16.30 4.69 40.61
C SER A 725 16.90 3.40 41.08
N LYS A 726 16.67 2.30 40.36
CA LYS A 726 17.11 0.94 40.76
C LYS A 726 16.76 0.61 42.24
N GLY A 727 15.56 1.03 42.68
CA GLY A 727 15.06 0.81 44.03
C GLY A 727 15.62 1.74 45.13
N LYS A 728 16.58 2.62 44.80
CA LYS A 728 17.14 3.59 45.77
C LYS A 728 16.42 4.94 45.60
N ALA A 729 16.01 5.54 46.72
CA ALA A 729 15.42 6.88 46.73
C ALA A 729 16.47 7.94 46.35
N LEU A 730 16.18 8.73 45.30
CA LEU A 730 16.97 9.88 44.89
C LEU A 730 16.43 11.18 45.47
N ALA A 731 15.13 11.25 45.67
CA ALA A 731 14.44 12.37 46.31
C ALA A 731 13.18 11.87 47.04
N GLN A 732 12.81 12.55 48.08
CA GLN A 732 11.56 12.34 48.83
C GLN A 732 10.96 13.70 49.14
N LEU A 733 9.66 13.81 48.97
CA LEU A 733 8.89 15.00 49.28
C LEU A 733 7.71 14.59 50.17
N GLU A 734 7.76 14.98 51.42
CA GLU A 734 6.70 14.72 52.36
C GLU A 734 5.71 15.87 52.43
N ARG A 735 4.48 15.59 52.74
CA ARG A 735 3.49 16.61 53.06
C ARG A 735 3.90 17.28 54.38
N PRO A 736 3.98 18.62 54.46
CA PRO A 736 4.29 19.29 55.69
C PRO A 736 3.36 18.88 56.79
N ALA A 737 3.90 18.56 57.98
CA ALA A 737 3.11 18.17 59.15
C ALA A 737 2.10 19.28 59.51
N ARG A 738 0.81 18.93 59.57
CA ARG A 738 -0.24 19.86 59.96
C ARG A 738 -0.03 20.29 61.43
N ARG A 739 0.20 21.58 61.65
CA ARG A 739 0.17 22.15 63.00
C ARG A 739 -1.31 22.44 63.37
N GLY A 740 -1.91 21.52 64.08
CA GLY A 740 -3.10 21.62 64.93
C GLY A 740 -4.18 22.66 64.64
N ARG A 741 -4.83 22.64 63.45
CA ARG A 741 -6.08 23.39 63.17
C ARG A 741 -7.15 22.55 62.51
N SER A 742 -8.42 22.86 62.81
CA SER A 742 -9.62 22.14 62.38
C SER A 742 -9.75 22.02 60.88
N ALA A 743 -10.14 20.85 60.37
CA ALA A 743 -10.35 20.53 58.96
C ALA A 743 -11.32 21.47 58.20
N ALA A 744 -12.17 22.20 58.89
CA ALA A 744 -13.13 23.15 58.28
C ALA A 744 -12.46 24.39 57.64
N ASN A 745 -11.29 24.84 58.10
CA ASN A 745 -10.56 25.98 57.56
C ASN A 745 -9.59 25.62 56.44
N ASP A 746 -9.28 24.33 56.25
CA ASP A 746 -8.34 23.88 55.20
C ASP A 746 -8.90 23.95 53.77
N ALA A 747 -10.24 24.03 53.63
CA ALA A 747 -10.90 23.98 52.31
C ALA A 747 -11.33 25.35 51.77
N SER A 748 -10.91 26.46 52.43
CA SER A 748 -11.34 27.80 51.99
C SER A 748 -10.76 28.12 50.62
N PHE A 749 -11.65 28.35 49.65
CA PHE A 749 -11.37 28.86 48.32
C PHE A 749 -12.49 29.81 47.91
N ASP A 750 -12.14 31.04 47.60
CA ASP A 750 -13.04 31.99 47.07
C ASP A 750 -12.54 32.61 45.77
N VAL A 751 -13.44 32.94 44.86
CA VAL A 751 -13.12 33.49 43.53
C VAL A 751 -14.09 34.58 43.15
N THR A 752 -13.57 35.73 42.75
CA THR A 752 -14.35 36.86 42.27
C THR A 752 -13.93 37.25 40.85
N GLN A 753 -14.89 37.46 39.97
CA GLN A 753 -14.66 37.94 38.61
C GLN A 753 -15.20 39.35 38.46
N SER A 754 -14.34 40.32 38.16
CA SER A 754 -14.73 41.71 37.98
C SER A 754 -13.73 42.49 37.14
N GLY A 755 -14.19 43.37 36.25
CA GLY A 755 -13.33 44.29 35.49
C GLY A 755 -12.23 43.64 34.68
N GLY A 756 -12.46 42.43 34.11
CA GLY A 756 -11.44 41.69 33.35
C GLY A 756 -10.38 41.02 34.24
N LYS A 757 -10.61 40.95 35.55
CA LYS A 757 -9.73 40.30 36.51
C LYS A 757 -10.40 39.12 37.20
N LEU A 758 -9.62 38.09 37.48
CA LEU A 758 -9.98 36.95 38.34
C LEU A 758 -9.19 37.06 39.64
N ALA A 759 -9.90 37.39 40.72
CA ALA A 759 -9.29 37.42 42.05
C ALA A 759 -9.54 36.10 42.75
N LEU A 760 -8.47 35.51 43.32
CA LEU A 760 -8.45 34.24 44.00
C LEU A 760 -8.03 34.44 45.46
N VAL A 761 -8.68 33.77 46.36
CA VAL A 761 -8.28 33.67 47.80
C VAL A 761 -8.31 32.22 48.21
N TRP A 762 -7.22 31.71 48.78
CA TRP A 762 -7.10 30.31 49.19
C TRP A 762 -6.22 30.15 50.42
N ASN A 763 -6.30 29.01 51.06
CA ASN A 763 -5.43 28.70 52.23
C ASN A 763 -4.01 28.30 51.81
N ALA A 764 -3.06 29.24 51.83
CA ALA A 764 -1.68 29.00 51.44
C ALA A 764 -0.88 28.13 52.46
N GLU A 765 -1.37 27.95 53.69
CA GLU A 765 -0.74 27.01 54.67
C GLU A 765 -1.01 25.56 54.25
N ALA A 766 -2.20 25.27 53.79
CA ALA A 766 -2.56 23.94 53.30
C ALA A 766 -2.14 23.69 51.85
N GLU A 767 -2.25 24.67 51.02
CA GLU A 767 -2.02 24.63 49.55
C GLU A 767 -1.18 25.84 49.12
N PRO A 768 0.14 25.80 49.34
CA PRO A 768 1.03 26.94 49.08
C PRO A 768 1.03 27.48 47.63
N TYR A 769 0.54 26.68 46.66
CA TYR A 769 0.60 27.01 45.26
C TYR A 769 -0.77 27.00 44.59
N ALA A 770 -1.00 27.96 43.69
CA ALA A 770 -2.15 27.93 42.81
C ALA A 770 -1.76 28.13 41.33
N ALA A 771 -2.54 27.56 40.44
CA ALA A 771 -2.43 27.75 38.99
C ALA A 771 -3.82 27.90 38.38
N VAL A 772 -3.95 28.70 37.34
CA VAL A 772 -5.20 29.00 36.65
C VAL A 772 -5.09 28.60 35.18
N LEU A 773 -5.97 27.73 34.74
CA LEU A 773 -6.16 27.34 33.34
C LEU A 773 -7.53 27.80 32.88
N HIS A 774 -7.62 28.53 31.78
CA HIS A 774 -8.85 28.80 31.09
C HIS A 774 -9.15 27.72 30.06
N VAL A 775 -10.32 27.15 30.08
CA VAL A 775 -10.87 26.25 29.08
C VAL A 775 -11.99 26.97 28.37
N ALA A 776 -11.76 27.41 27.14
CA ALA A 776 -12.72 28.12 26.33
C ALA A 776 -13.89 27.22 25.90
N ALA A 777 -14.96 27.79 25.39
CA ALA A 777 -16.16 27.06 24.96
C ALA A 777 -15.87 26.03 23.81
N ASP A 778 -14.89 26.33 22.98
CA ASP A 778 -14.40 25.45 21.90
C ASP A 778 -13.39 24.37 22.36
N GLY A 779 -13.13 24.29 23.67
CA GLY A 779 -12.19 23.34 24.28
C GLY A 779 -10.72 23.78 24.26
N ARG A 780 -10.37 24.91 23.65
CA ARG A 780 -8.99 25.45 23.74
C ARG A 780 -8.64 25.79 25.17
N LYS A 781 -7.41 25.47 25.54
CA LYS A 781 -6.88 25.70 26.88
C LYS A 781 -5.80 26.77 26.85
N THR A 782 -5.80 27.64 27.86
CA THR A 782 -4.78 28.69 28.05
C THR A 782 -4.39 28.75 29.52
N VAL A 783 -3.12 28.52 29.82
CA VAL A 783 -2.59 28.74 31.17
C VAL A 783 -2.47 30.24 31.41
N VAL A 784 -3.33 30.75 32.28
CA VAL A 784 -3.42 32.18 32.61
C VAL A 784 -2.36 32.55 33.63
N ALA A 785 -2.22 31.75 34.68
CA ALA A 785 -1.21 31.94 35.71
C ALA A 785 -0.75 30.59 36.28
N SER A 786 0.47 30.52 36.73
CA SER A 786 1.05 29.32 37.37
C SER A 786 2.04 29.73 38.47
N GLY A 787 2.16 28.91 39.50
CA GLY A 787 3.08 29.15 40.61
C GLY A 787 2.67 30.35 41.49
N LEU A 788 1.40 30.66 41.54
CA LEU A 788 0.86 31.66 42.47
C LEU A 788 1.04 31.20 43.90
N THR A 789 1.48 32.10 44.78
CA THR A 789 1.75 31.84 46.19
C THR A 789 1.12 32.91 47.07
N GLY A 790 1.13 32.73 48.42
CA GLY A 790 0.70 33.76 49.35
C GLY A 790 -0.78 33.78 49.69
N GLY A 791 -1.60 32.86 49.12
CA GLY A 791 -2.99 32.69 49.50
C GLY A 791 -3.95 33.70 48.85
N ASN A 792 -3.46 34.64 48.08
CA ASN A 792 -4.28 35.57 47.28
C ASN A 792 -3.57 35.93 45.98
N ALA A 793 -4.35 36.13 44.90
CA ALA A 793 -3.85 36.58 43.64
C ALA A 793 -4.93 37.27 42.80
N SER A 794 -4.51 38.24 41.97
CA SER A 794 -5.36 38.86 40.96
C SER A 794 -4.76 38.64 39.58
N VAL A 795 -5.48 37.94 38.73
CA VAL A 795 -5.02 37.50 37.40
C VAL A 795 -5.81 38.24 36.35
N ASP A 796 -5.13 38.83 35.35
CA ASP A 796 -5.78 39.48 34.21
C ASP A 796 -6.34 38.38 33.24
N VAL A 797 -7.64 38.47 32.96
CA VAL A 797 -8.35 37.56 32.09
C VAL A 797 -9.05 38.30 30.94
N SER A 798 -8.77 39.59 30.78
CA SER A 798 -9.42 40.48 29.80
C SER A 798 -9.17 40.05 28.37
N ALA A 799 -7.97 39.55 28.05
CA ALA A 799 -7.59 39.11 26.70
C ALA A 799 -8.12 37.73 26.33
N LEU A 800 -8.74 36.99 27.24
CA LEU A 800 -9.22 35.64 26.98
C LEU A 800 -10.57 35.66 26.22
N PRO A 801 -10.87 34.64 25.37
CA PRO A 801 -12.18 34.51 24.75
C PRO A 801 -13.32 34.47 25.78
N ALA A 802 -14.48 35.02 25.43
CA ALA A 802 -15.64 34.99 26.31
C ALA A 802 -16.15 33.56 26.51
N GLY A 803 -16.77 33.29 27.66
CA GLY A 803 -17.36 32.02 28.05
C GLY A 803 -16.30 30.94 28.43
N GLY A 804 -16.76 29.71 28.55
CA GLY A 804 -15.93 28.62 29.07
C GLY A 804 -15.82 28.59 30.60
N ARG A 805 -14.76 28.03 31.12
CA ARG A 805 -14.52 27.88 32.57
C ARG A 805 -13.05 28.07 32.93
N PHE A 806 -12.80 28.43 34.17
CA PHE A 806 -11.49 28.37 34.78
C PHE A 806 -11.35 27.05 35.55
N GLU A 807 -10.22 26.39 35.37
CA GLU A 807 -9.76 25.28 36.18
C GLU A 807 -8.63 25.80 37.07
N VAL A 808 -8.86 25.86 38.37
CA VAL A 808 -7.89 26.34 39.35
C VAL A 808 -7.32 25.12 40.08
N SER A 809 -6.05 24.83 39.86
CA SER A 809 -5.32 23.84 40.63
C SER A 809 -4.79 24.49 41.89
N LEU A 810 -5.22 24.01 43.05
CA LEU A 810 -4.64 24.34 44.34
C LEU A 810 -3.77 23.16 44.77
N SER A 811 -2.50 23.38 45.09
CA SER A 811 -1.56 22.28 45.33
C SER A 811 -0.63 22.54 46.50
N SER A 812 -0.32 21.44 47.19
CA SER A 812 0.84 21.29 48.04
C SER A 812 2.02 20.76 47.21
N SER A 813 3.16 20.51 47.84
CA SER A 813 4.31 19.88 47.19
C SER A 813 4.02 18.49 46.62
N VAL A 814 3.10 17.74 47.26
CA VAL A 814 2.89 16.32 46.98
C VAL A 814 1.47 15.99 46.50
N GLY A 815 0.50 16.89 46.65
CA GLY A 815 -0.90 16.66 46.31
C GLY A 815 -1.60 17.93 45.84
N GLY A 816 -2.80 17.82 45.31
CA GLY A 816 -3.59 18.96 44.89
C GLY A 816 -5.04 18.60 44.62
N ARG A 817 -5.88 19.62 44.56
CA ARG A 817 -7.27 19.53 44.17
C ARG A 817 -7.58 20.51 43.05
N LEU A 818 -8.59 20.17 42.29
CA LEU A 818 -9.02 20.98 41.14
C LEU A 818 -10.37 21.67 41.43
N MET A 819 -10.40 22.98 41.32
CA MET A 819 -11.60 23.78 41.40
C MET A 819 -12.05 24.21 40.01
N LYS A 820 -13.33 24.07 39.69
CA LYS A 820 -13.91 24.49 38.42
C LYS A 820 -14.84 25.70 38.63
N VAL A 821 -14.57 26.77 37.94
CA VAL A 821 -15.29 28.05 38.05
C VAL A 821 -15.78 28.47 36.66
N GLN A 822 -17.07 28.67 36.51
CA GLN A 822 -17.60 29.14 35.24
C GLN A 822 -17.16 30.61 34.99
N ARG A 823 -16.74 30.90 33.78
CA ARG A 823 -16.42 32.26 33.37
C ARG A 823 -17.73 33.01 33.12
N ARG A 824 -17.89 34.13 33.79
CA ARG A 824 -19.06 35.01 33.68
C ARG A 824 -18.86 36.11 32.64
#